data_d4530d1540909238bd46b0143eca3d22
#
_entry.id   d4530d1540909238bd46b0143eca3d22
#
_cell.length_a   1.000
_cell.length_b   1.000
_cell.length_c   1.000
_cell.angle_alpha   90.00
_cell.angle_beta   90.00
_cell.angle_gamma   90.00
#
_symmetry.space_group_name_H-M   'P 1'
#
loop_
_entity.id
_entity.type
_entity.pdbx_description
1 polymer ?
#
loop_
_entity_poly.entity_id
_entity_poly.type
_entity_poly.pdbx_seq_one_letter_code
_entity_poly.pdbx_strand_id
1 'polypeptide(L)'
;MTDSSDLRRVTSSGLGWVAGSLGLFAAAVLAGCGSSGSGATGSGAGGQAVTAGSGGTKGPGGSTGSGGSGDTGASGASGTTGSSGVSGSTGTSGTAGDSGTADTSGTAGDDGSSGGTSGSTGGSSGTAGSTGGGGSGPGIPEANRVRTIIPFDSGWLFFKGDATGADQAAFADTTWRALSVPHDWSIEGPFDQNAATTGRGGYLPAGIGWYRKHFTLPQALSGTQVFIEFDGVMANSDVYINGTHLGNRPYGYVGFRYDMTANVKFGTADNVISVKCDNSVQPASRYYAGAGIYRHVHLIAAAPVHIDQWATSVSTPTATAASATVHVTTVVVNGGTAAQTVTVQGIVSDPSGTALAPVWAPAQSVAPGKAGTTFTFDVPVANPKLWDIGTPNMYSLLTNVQVAGATVDDDVTPFGIRSLTFDGTAGMTLNGKSVKLKGVAIHQEISALGVAVPERAWQRRLAEFKVLGVNAIRTSHNPFAPEFLDLADRMGILVLDEFFDVWTQHKYTDVGDYAAYFSKAAPAITGSPAVPAAIAAGAATWWQTDITDIVMHDRNHPSVIMYSTGNEIRDNINTRSALLTQMVALCHQLDPARSVTQALFDPGTNGDVTGATRTILDVWGNNYNVPNCLTAISTAPKRAGVLTEMGHETSTWSTVMSTPALAGEFIWSGADYLGEAPLMWPVVGSGSNPLLGLMDRVGTPNPDGYTWQKLWGAPATTPPATGTTASQVTLTADHATLLTDLNDISYIKASITDASGKLVTSSATPVTFSITGPGTIVGVDSGSQMAETFRGNVRNAFNGIAFALVQATGPGTITVKASATGLTGGTATVQASAGTFALCSGTCD
;
A
#
# COMPACT_ATOMS: atom_id res chain seq x y z
N MET A 1 -19.18 51.10 -6.55
CA MET A 1 -19.55 51.65 -5.21
C MET A 1 -20.51 50.64 -4.58
N THR A 2 -19.98 49.69 -3.89
CA THR A 2 -20.67 48.88 -2.89
C THR A 2 -19.60 48.11 -2.12
N ASP A 3 -19.43 48.58 -1.00
CA ASP A 3 -19.10 48.03 0.33
C ASP A 3 -18.02 46.91 0.46
N SER A 4 -16.93 47.39 1.01
CA SER A 4 -15.69 46.64 1.31
C SER A 4 -15.59 46.25 2.80
N SER A 5 -16.71 45.84 3.46
CA SER A 5 -16.72 45.61 4.92
C SER A 5 -16.77 44.15 5.39
N ASP A 6 -16.86 43.16 4.47
CA ASP A 6 -17.05 41.77 4.86
C ASP A 6 -15.82 40.82 4.79
N LEU A 7 -14.64 41.38 4.45
CA LEU A 7 -13.40 40.60 4.30
C LEU A 7 -12.50 40.52 5.55
N ARG A 8 -12.94 41.05 6.70
CA ARG A 8 -12.10 41.12 7.91
C ARG A 8 -12.53 40.25 9.10
N ARG A 9 -13.52 39.33 8.92
CA ARG A 9 -13.99 38.49 10.05
C ARG A 9 -13.68 36.97 9.92
N VAL A 10 -13.02 36.53 8.87
CA VAL A 10 -12.73 35.08 8.66
C VAL A 10 -11.29 34.69 9.05
N THR A 11 -10.42 35.63 9.34
CA THR A 11 -8.99 35.34 9.57
C THR A 11 -8.55 35.19 11.03
N SER A 12 -9.45 35.30 12.01
CA SER A 12 -9.02 35.25 13.43
C SER A 12 -9.49 34.05 14.24
N SER A 13 -10.33 33.16 13.66
CA SER A 13 -10.83 31.98 14.38
C SER A 13 -10.19 30.64 13.97
N GLY A 14 -9.43 30.60 12.89
CA GLY A 14 -8.79 29.37 12.39
C GLY A 14 -7.37 29.09 12.92
N LEU A 15 -6.67 30.12 13.36
CA LEU A 15 -5.28 29.97 13.84
C LEU A 15 -5.14 29.60 15.32
N GLY A 16 -6.17 29.79 16.12
CA GLY A 16 -6.12 29.55 17.56
C GLY A 16 -6.21 28.06 17.97
N TRP A 17 -6.73 27.20 17.11
CA TRP A 17 -6.99 25.79 17.46
C TRP A 17 -5.85 24.85 17.11
N VAL A 18 -5.11 25.13 16.06
CA VAL A 18 -3.94 24.30 15.68
C VAL A 18 -2.80 24.48 16.69
N ALA A 19 -2.68 25.69 17.29
CA ALA A 19 -1.70 25.93 18.34
C ALA A 19 -2.08 25.30 19.70
N GLY A 20 -3.37 25.04 19.95
CA GLY A 20 -3.85 24.46 21.19
C GLY A 20 -3.62 22.94 21.29
N SER A 21 -3.83 22.21 20.20
CA SER A 21 -3.60 20.76 20.18
C SER A 21 -2.11 20.40 20.11
N LEU A 22 -1.31 21.20 19.43
CA LEU A 22 0.16 21.03 19.42
C LEU A 22 0.81 21.43 20.76
N GLY A 23 0.23 22.40 21.49
CA GLY A 23 0.71 22.83 22.80
C GLY A 23 0.50 21.81 23.92
N LEU A 24 -0.53 20.98 23.84
CA LEU A 24 -0.79 19.91 24.82
C LEU A 24 0.18 18.71 24.64
N PHE A 25 0.56 18.37 23.40
CA PHE A 25 1.54 17.32 23.16
C PHE A 25 2.97 17.73 23.55
N ALA A 26 3.36 19.01 23.39
CA ALA A 26 4.69 19.50 23.76
C ALA A 26 4.89 19.61 25.28
N ALA A 27 3.83 19.85 26.05
CA ALA A 27 3.92 19.97 27.50
C ALA A 27 4.09 18.62 28.23
N ALA A 28 3.62 17.52 27.64
CA ALA A 28 3.75 16.19 28.23
C ALA A 28 5.16 15.58 28.05
N VAL A 29 5.94 16.02 27.07
CA VAL A 29 7.30 15.52 26.79
C VAL A 29 8.39 16.25 27.58
N LEU A 30 8.09 17.48 28.08
CA LEU A 30 9.08 18.26 28.88
C LEU A 30 9.08 17.97 30.39
N ALA A 31 8.17 17.12 30.89
CA ALA A 31 8.10 16.77 32.30
C ALA A 31 8.95 15.55 32.72
N GLY A 32 9.71 14.94 31.82
CA GLY A 32 10.41 13.67 32.04
C GLY A 32 11.94 13.71 32.19
N CYS A 33 12.60 14.86 32.16
CA CYS A 33 14.06 14.93 32.33
C CYS A 33 14.46 16.07 33.23
N GLY A 34 14.69 15.79 34.55
CA GLY A 34 15.33 16.71 35.44
C GLY A 34 15.48 16.21 36.87
N SER A 35 16.55 15.55 37.16
CA SER A 35 17.03 15.44 38.53
C SER A 35 18.52 15.65 38.61
N SER A 36 18.83 16.43 39.58
CA SER A 36 20.08 16.56 40.37
C SER A 36 20.99 17.73 40.05
N GLY A 37 21.17 18.51 41.08
CA GLY A 37 22.42 19.25 41.34
C GLY A 37 22.28 20.62 42.00
N SER A 38 22.06 20.66 43.30
CA SER A 38 22.62 21.53 44.34
C SER A 38 23.09 22.97 44.02
N GLY A 39 22.63 23.89 44.77
CA GLY A 39 23.53 24.91 45.44
C GLY A 39 23.17 26.39 45.28
N ALA A 40 22.57 26.90 46.34
CA ALA A 40 22.91 28.10 47.09
C ALA A 40 22.63 29.54 46.58
N THR A 41 21.79 30.19 47.36
CA THR A 41 21.88 31.58 47.90
C THR A 41 21.58 32.80 47.02
N GLY A 42 20.65 33.57 47.56
CA GLY A 42 20.78 35.00 47.58
C GLY A 42 19.51 35.85 47.31
N SER A 43 18.77 36.14 48.39
CA SER A 43 18.19 37.44 48.83
C SER A 43 17.49 38.37 47.81
N GLY A 44 16.30 38.74 48.05
CA GLY A 44 15.88 40.01 48.48
C GLY A 44 14.52 40.52 47.99
N ALA A 45 13.64 40.66 48.97
CA ALA A 45 12.70 41.74 49.26
C ALA A 45 11.62 42.18 48.28
N GLY A 46 10.41 42.07 48.66
CA GLY A 46 9.46 43.10 49.06
C GLY A 46 8.31 43.17 48.09
N GLY A 47 7.07 43.14 48.42
CA GLY A 47 6.27 43.56 49.53
C GLY A 47 4.81 43.67 49.11
N GLN A 48 3.91 43.28 50.00
CA GLN A 48 2.56 43.74 50.27
C GLN A 48 1.45 43.41 49.26
N ALA A 49 0.49 42.55 49.51
CA ALA A 49 -0.57 42.50 50.55
C ALA A 49 -1.63 43.56 50.31
N VAL A 50 -2.90 43.13 50.16
CA VAL A 50 -4.13 43.61 50.91
C VAL A 50 -5.32 42.88 50.29
N THR A 51 -5.89 41.90 50.94
CA THR A 51 -7.15 41.81 51.70
C THR A 51 -8.40 42.28 50.95
N ALA A 52 -9.42 41.61 50.97
CA ALA A 52 -10.51 41.07 51.78
C ALA A 52 -11.80 41.18 50.93
N GLY A 53 -12.82 40.49 51.06
CA GLY A 53 -13.65 39.85 51.99
C GLY A 53 -14.92 39.44 51.33
N SER A 54 -15.46 38.32 51.71
CA SER A 54 -16.58 38.03 52.54
C SER A 54 -18.01 38.03 51.93
N GLY A 55 -18.71 36.98 52.26
CA GLY A 55 -20.14 36.90 52.50
C GLY A 55 -20.85 35.95 51.53
N GLY A 56 -21.37 34.83 51.82
CA GLY A 56 -22.27 34.41 52.90
C GLY A 56 -23.67 34.28 52.29
N THR A 57 -24.38 33.24 52.29
CA THR A 57 -25.15 32.48 53.24
C THR A 57 -26.13 31.51 52.60
N LYS A 58 -26.19 30.33 53.19
CA LYS A 58 -27.38 29.48 53.54
C LYS A 58 -28.26 28.84 52.48
N GLY A 59 -28.34 27.55 52.69
CA GLY A 59 -29.37 26.62 52.29
C GLY A 59 -30.76 26.83 52.99
N PRO A 60 -31.67 25.93 53.17
CA PRO A 60 -31.54 24.46 53.40
C PRO A 60 -32.68 23.56 52.90
N GLY A 61 -32.55 22.28 53.17
CA GLY A 61 -33.57 21.29 53.52
C GLY A 61 -34.22 20.52 52.38
N GLY A 62 -34.51 19.31 52.47
CA GLY A 62 -34.69 18.28 53.45
C GLY A 62 -35.45 17.17 52.77
N SER A 63 -34.99 16.00 53.02
CA SER A 63 -35.50 14.91 53.82
C SER A 63 -36.51 13.98 53.19
N THR A 64 -36.20 12.74 53.41
CA THR A 64 -36.98 11.52 53.75
C THR A 64 -37.51 10.72 52.56
N GLY A 65 -37.38 9.41 52.57
CA GLY A 65 -37.04 8.38 53.46
C GLY A 65 -37.43 7.03 52.94
N SER A 66 -36.72 6.05 53.43
CA SER A 66 -37.13 4.67 53.84
C SER A 66 -37.89 3.80 52.85
N GLY A 67 -37.58 2.62 52.69
CA GLY A 67 -37.30 1.37 53.38
C GLY A 67 -37.72 0.25 52.51
N GLY A 68 -37.22 -0.88 52.52
CA GLY A 68 -37.05 -1.96 53.34
C GLY A 68 -37.12 -3.25 52.52
N SER A 69 -36.13 -4.04 52.64
CA SER A 69 -36.01 -5.36 53.24
C SER A 69 -36.75 -6.55 52.67
N GLY A 70 -36.07 -7.65 52.61
CA GLY A 70 -36.54 -9.03 52.64
C GLY A 70 -36.02 -9.85 51.49
N ASP A 71 -35.08 -10.63 51.55
CA ASP A 71 -34.56 -11.73 52.37
C ASP A 71 -35.07 -13.09 51.94
N THR A 72 -34.14 -14.06 51.96
CA THR A 72 -34.27 -15.54 51.99
C THR A 72 -34.45 -16.22 50.61
N GLY A 73 -33.72 -17.24 50.29
CA GLY A 73 -32.83 -18.20 50.90
C GLY A 73 -32.54 -19.29 49.90
N ALA A 74 -31.33 -19.73 49.85
CA ALA A 74 -30.77 -20.94 50.43
C ALA A 74 -30.96 -22.25 49.66
N SER A 75 -29.81 -22.90 49.56
CA SER A 75 -29.53 -24.34 49.54
C SER A 75 -29.73 -25.09 48.24
N GLY A 76 -28.88 -25.94 47.80
CA GLY A 76 -27.79 -26.74 48.35
C GLY A 76 -27.25 -27.60 47.21
N ALA A 77 -26.02 -27.83 47.12
CA ALA A 77 -25.16 -28.85 47.70
C ALA A 77 -25.12 -30.18 46.92
N SER A 78 -23.87 -30.56 46.75
CA SER A 78 -23.32 -31.93 46.65
C SER A 78 -23.44 -32.62 45.30
N GLY A 79 -22.45 -33.24 44.80
CA GLY A 79 -21.16 -33.72 45.25
C GLY A 79 -20.58 -34.75 44.30
N THR A 80 -19.31 -34.75 44.33
CA THR A 80 -18.36 -35.88 44.43
C THR A 80 -18.15 -36.82 43.26
N THR A 81 -16.89 -36.79 42.82
CA THR A 81 -15.85 -37.82 42.88
C THR A 81 -15.71 -38.80 41.73
N GLY A 82 -14.46 -38.97 41.35
CA GLY A 82 -13.82 -40.17 40.90
C GLY A 82 -12.97 -39.90 39.63
N SER A 83 -11.72 -39.65 39.68
CA SER A 83 -10.51 -40.39 40.11
C SER A 83 -10.07 -41.51 39.19
N SER A 84 -8.82 -41.38 38.79
CA SER A 84 -7.82 -42.39 38.44
C SER A 84 -7.99 -43.07 37.06
N GLY A 85 -6.93 -43.29 36.32
CA GLY A 85 -5.51 -43.56 36.52
C GLY A 85 -4.87 -43.77 35.16
N VAL A 86 -3.68 -43.30 35.01
CA VAL A 86 -2.35 -43.85 35.09
C VAL A 86 -2.15 -45.20 34.32
N SER A 87 -1.12 -45.11 33.50
CA SER A 87 -0.06 -45.99 33.07
C SER A 87 -0.01 -46.05 31.52
N GLY A 88 1.07 -45.81 30.89
CA GLY A 88 2.46 -46.11 31.17
C GLY A 88 2.96 -47.14 30.18
N SER A 89 4.10 -46.92 29.64
CA SER A 89 5.05 -47.90 29.11
C SER A 89 5.34 -47.76 27.61
N THR A 90 6.47 -47.15 27.22
CA THR A 90 7.84 -47.69 27.03
C THR A 90 7.96 -48.77 25.95
N GLY A 91 8.96 -48.54 25.13
CA GLY A 91 9.65 -49.59 24.39
C GLY A 91 10.05 -49.16 22.98
N THR A 92 11.18 -48.60 22.87
CA THR A 92 12.54 -49.03 22.48
C THR A 92 12.70 -49.52 21.03
N SER A 93 13.55 -48.76 20.34
CA SER A 93 14.79 -49.13 19.62
C SER A 93 14.81 -50.27 18.60
N GLY A 94 15.51 -49.96 17.54
CA GLY A 94 16.07 -50.91 16.57
C GLY A 94 16.46 -50.14 15.29
N THR A 95 17.56 -49.58 15.23
CA THR A 95 18.91 -49.84 14.70
C THR A 95 18.98 -50.68 13.41
N ALA A 96 19.65 -50.03 12.45
CA ALA A 96 20.76 -50.55 11.66
C ALA A 96 20.52 -51.26 10.36
N GLY A 97 21.33 -50.85 9.46
CA GLY A 97 22.01 -51.68 8.43
C GLY A 97 21.71 -51.22 7.03
N ASP A 98 22.51 -50.59 6.40
CA ASP A 98 23.93 -50.65 5.93
C ASP A 98 24.05 -51.19 4.50
N SER A 99 24.91 -50.55 3.75
CA SER A 99 25.68 -51.01 2.63
C SER A 99 24.95 -51.20 1.26
N GLY A 100 25.51 -50.80 0.18
CA GLY A 100 26.83 -50.60 -0.29
C GLY A 100 26.87 -50.10 -1.71
N THR A 101 27.86 -49.37 -1.94
CA THR A 101 28.99 -49.45 -2.90
C THR A 101 28.63 -49.68 -4.34
N ALA A 102 29.05 -48.80 -5.17
CA ALA A 102 30.29 -48.56 -5.81
C ALA A 102 30.23 -48.82 -7.31
N ASP A 103 30.80 -47.88 -7.99
CA ASP A 103 31.88 -47.86 -9.00
C ASP A 103 31.43 -48.15 -10.45
N THR A 104 31.91 -47.50 -11.48
CA THR A 104 33.23 -46.98 -11.85
C THR A 104 33.14 -46.25 -13.20
N SER A 105 33.91 -45.17 -13.31
CA SER A 105 34.88 -44.90 -14.41
C SER A 105 34.36 -44.90 -15.87
N GLY A 106 34.74 -44.01 -16.71
CA GLY A 106 35.96 -43.36 -16.97
C GLY A 106 35.97 -42.55 -18.24
N THR A 107 36.93 -41.70 -18.26
CA THR A 107 37.90 -41.24 -19.26
C THR A 107 37.37 -40.46 -20.49
N ALA A 108 37.66 -39.17 -20.54
CA ALA A 108 38.85 -38.50 -21.10
C ALA A 108 39.05 -38.59 -22.62
N GLY A 109 39.30 -37.46 -23.25
CA GLY A 109 39.83 -37.20 -24.55
C GLY A 109 39.40 -35.81 -25.02
N ASP A 110 40.06 -34.91 -24.95
CA ASP A 110 41.20 -34.07 -25.28
C ASP A 110 41.20 -33.67 -26.78
N ASP A 111 41.56 -32.37 -26.93
CA ASP A 111 42.19 -31.72 -28.08
C ASP A 111 41.36 -30.96 -29.14
N GLY A 112 41.75 -29.68 -29.21
CA GLY A 112 42.08 -29.09 -30.47
C GLY A 112 41.56 -27.68 -30.78
N SER A 113 42.26 -26.69 -30.23
CA SER A 113 42.76 -25.43 -30.86
C SER A 113 42.19 -24.95 -32.20
N SER A 114 41.87 -23.68 -32.21
CA SER A 114 42.32 -22.54 -33.04
C SER A 114 41.17 -21.66 -33.56
N GLY A 115 41.16 -20.46 -33.16
CA GLY A 115 41.51 -19.23 -33.82
C GLY A 115 40.60 -18.70 -34.90
N GLY A 116 40.11 -17.51 -34.71
CA GLY A 116 39.49 -16.74 -35.80
C GLY A 116 38.59 -15.60 -35.35
N THR A 117 39.10 -14.45 -35.47
CA THR A 117 38.57 -13.12 -35.28
C THR A 117 37.30 -12.75 -36.08
N SER A 118 36.58 -11.81 -35.50
CA SER A 118 35.83 -10.68 -36.10
C SER A 118 34.36 -10.83 -36.44
N GLY A 119 33.58 -9.89 -35.93
CA GLY A 119 32.50 -9.27 -36.64
C GLY A 119 31.11 -9.36 -36.00
N SER A 120 30.83 -8.44 -35.17
CA SER A 120 29.67 -7.51 -35.17
C SER A 120 28.29 -8.02 -35.65
N THR A 121 27.29 -7.59 -34.85
CA THR A 121 25.85 -7.58 -35.08
C THR A 121 25.09 -8.88 -34.81
N GLY A 122 24.51 -8.94 -33.61
CA GLY A 122 23.57 -9.97 -33.27
C GLY A 122 22.48 -9.36 -32.39
N GLY A 123 21.34 -9.10 -32.98
CA GLY A 123 20.12 -8.91 -32.26
C GLY A 123 19.84 -10.14 -31.42
N SER A 124 19.88 -9.97 -30.11
CA SER A 124 19.41 -10.97 -29.17
C SER A 124 17.87 -10.96 -29.21
N SER A 125 17.29 -11.95 -29.81
CA SER A 125 15.94 -12.36 -29.59
C SER A 125 15.84 -12.88 -28.16
N GLY A 126 15.61 -11.97 -27.19
CA GLY A 126 15.23 -12.31 -25.85
C GLY A 126 13.84 -12.95 -25.89
N THR A 127 13.77 -14.21 -25.55
CA THR A 127 12.52 -14.87 -25.12
C THR A 127 12.00 -14.04 -23.95
N ALA A 128 10.88 -13.35 -24.17
CA ALA A 128 10.16 -12.58 -23.18
C ALA A 128 9.66 -13.54 -22.09
N GLY A 129 10.33 -13.54 -20.96
CA GLY A 129 9.79 -14.04 -19.72
C GLY A 129 8.86 -12.96 -19.17
N SER A 130 7.58 -13.22 -19.21
CA SER A 130 6.54 -12.36 -18.74
C SER A 130 6.40 -12.49 -17.23
N THR A 131 6.60 -11.41 -16.52
CA THR A 131 6.00 -11.20 -15.19
C THR A 131 5.73 -9.71 -15.02
N GLY A 132 4.51 -9.32 -15.23
CA GLY A 132 4.01 -7.99 -14.97
C GLY A 132 2.60 -8.07 -14.41
N GLY A 133 2.41 -7.57 -13.22
CA GLY A 133 1.21 -7.03 -12.66
C GLY A 133 -0.13 -7.76 -12.91
N GLY A 134 -0.23 -8.93 -12.49
CA GLY A 134 -1.39 -9.79 -12.41
C GLY A 134 -0.85 -11.08 -11.88
N GLY A 135 -0.74 -11.18 -10.55
CA GLY A 135 -0.15 -12.33 -9.89
C GLY A 135 -0.69 -13.60 -10.49
N SER A 136 0.14 -14.28 -11.30
CA SER A 136 -0.20 -15.61 -11.77
C SER A 136 -0.50 -16.47 -10.54
N GLY A 137 -1.80 -16.74 -10.35
CA GLY A 137 -2.25 -17.68 -9.34
C GLY A 137 -1.57 -19.03 -9.60
N PRO A 138 -1.43 -19.87 -8.58
CA PRO A 138 -0.76 -21.15 -8.71
C PRO A 138 -1.43 -21.97 -9.80
N GLY A 139 -0.69 -22.41 -10.79
CA GLY A 139 -1.07 -23.51 -11.68
C GLY A 139 -1.36 -23.27 -13.16
N ILE A 140 -1.35 -22.02 -13.67
CA ILE A 140 -1.59 -21.78 -15.10
C ILE A 140 -0.31 -21.29 -15.78
N PRO A 141 0.37 -22.13 -16.61
CA PRO A 141 1.56 -21.70 -17.32
C PRO A 141 1.26 -20.61 -18.33
N GLU A 142 2.03 -19.53 -18.30
CA GLU A 142 1.92 -18.38 -19.21
C GLU A 142 2.06 -18.75 -20.69
N ALA A 143 2.83 -19.77 -20.99
CA ALA A 143 3.05 -20.29 -22.36
C ALA A 143 1.73 -20.70 -23.09
N ASN A 144 0.62 -20.80 -22.38
CA ASN A 144 -0.69 -21.15 -22.94
C ASN A 144 -1.68 -19.98 -22.99
N ARG A 145 -1.22 -18.75 -22.69
CA ARG A 145 -2.06 -17.56 -22.71
C ARG A 145 -2.23 -17.04 -24.15
N VAL A 146 -3.43 -16.55 -24.44
CA VAL A 146 -3.79 -15.96 -25.73
C VAL A 146 -3.64 -14.44 -25.70
N ARG A 147 -4.05 -13.81 -24.57
CA ARG A 147 -3.79 -12.38 -24.33
C ARG A 147 -2.29 -12.16 -24.12
N THR A 148 -1.74 -11.19 -24.83
CA THR A 148 -0.32 -10.82 -24.68
C THR A 148 -0.21 -9.62 -23.75
N ILE A 149 0.51 -9.78 -22.63
CA ILE A 149 0.87 -8.71 -21.70
C ILE A 149 2.39 -8.60 -21.71
N ILE A 150 2.91 -7.45 -22.08
CA ILE A 150 4.34 -7.17 -22.17
C ILE A 150 4.72 -6.20 -21.07
N PRO A 151 5.64 -6.55 -20.13
CA PRO A 151 6.24 -5.60 -19.21
C PRO A 151 6.89 -4.46 -19.99
N PHE A 152 6.55 -3.23 -19.63
CA PHE A 152 6.97 -2.07 -20.43
C PHE A 152 7.89 -1.12 -19.67
N ASP A 153 8.47 -1.58 -18.55
CA ASP A 153 9.22 -0.78 -17.58
C ASP A 153 10.61 -0.38 -18.05
N SER A 154 11.28 -1.18 -18.86
CA SER A 154 12.66 -0.91 -19.30
C SER A 154 12.75 0.03 -20.50
N GLY A 155 13.88 0.71 -20.67
CA GLY A 155 14.21 1.45 -21.89
C GLY A 155 13.51 2.79 -22.05
N TRP A 156 13.18 3.47 -20.95
CA TRP A 156 12.68 4.83 -20.95
C TRP A 156 13.80 5.86 -20.98
N LEU A 157 13.53 6.99 -21.61
CA LEU A 157 14.35 8.20 -21.60
C LEU A 157 13.63 9.26 -20.76
N PHE A 158 14.34 9.90 -19.84
CA PHE A 158 13.77 10.86 -18.88
C PHE A 158 14.44 12.22 -18.96
N PHE A 159 13.63 13.28 -18.87
CA PHE A 159 14.08 14.66 -18.77
C PHE A 159 13.31 15.39 -17.66
N LYS A 160 14.04 15.95 -16.69
CA LYS A 160 13.46 16.80 -15.64
C LYS A 160 13.36 18.22 -16.11
N GLY A 161 12.15 18.73 -16.26
CA GLY A 161 11.83 20.04 -16.77
C GLY A 161 10.78 19.99 -17.86
N ASP A 162 10.34 21.14 -18.34
CA ASP A 162 9.45 21.20 -19.49
C ASP A 162 10.26 21.15 -20.80
N ALA A 163 9.80 20.32 -21.74
CA ALA A 163 10.42 20.10 -23.04
C ALA A 163 9.39 20.33 -24.15
N THR A 164 9.31 21.54 -24.64
CA THR A 164 8.36 21.92 -25.69
C THR A 164 8.54 21.05 -26.93
N GLY A 165 7.47 20.40 -27.38
CA GLY A 165 7.48 19.49 -28.54
C GLY A 165 7.88 18.05 -28.21
N ALA A 166 8.11 17.69 -26.94
CA ALA A 166 8.46 16.32 -26.55
C ALA A 166 7.30 15.30 -26.72
N ASP A 167 6.09 15.80 -26.94
CA ASP A 167 4.92 15.02 -27.38
C ASP A 167 5.07 14.49 -28.82
N GLN A 168 5.88 15.15 -29.67
CA GLN A 168 6.03 14.80 -31.08
C GLN A 168 7.00 13.63 -31.28
N ALA A 169 6.67 12.69 -32.18
CA ALA A 169 7.50 11.51 -32.44
C ALA A 169 8.92 11.87 -32.94
N ALA A 170 9.05 12.96 -33.70
CA ALA A 170 10.34 13.40 -34.28
C ALA A 170 11.21 14.23 -33.32
N PHE A 171 10.79 14.44 -32.07
CA PHE A 171 11.56 15.17 -31.08
C PHE A 171 12.91 14.46 -30.80
N ALA A 172 14.00 15.22 -30.74
CA ALA A 172 15.34 14.69 -30.47
C ALA A 172 15.55 14.49 -28.94
N ASP A 173 15.55 13.23 -28.50
CA ASP A 173 15.67 12.83 -27.10
C ASP A 173 16.95 12.06 -26.76
N THR A 174 17.91 11.99 -27.69
CA THR A 174 19.16 11.20 -27.56
C THR A 174 20.05 11.64 -26.39
N THR A 175 19.84 12.84 -25.86
CA THR A 175 20.59 13.37 -24.70
C THR A 175 19.89 13.12 -23.36
N TRP A 176 18.69 12.55 -23.39
CA TRP A 176 17.92 12.28 -22.17
C TRP A 176 18.51 11.12 -21.38
N ARG A 177 18.28 11.11 -20.08
CA ARG A 177 18.76 10.05 -19.19
C ARG A 177 18.00 8.74 -19.44
N ALA A 178 18.71 7.68 -19.81
CA ALA A 178 18.14 6.35 -19.90
C ALA A 178 17.87 5.78 -18.49
N LEU A 179 16.68 5.20 -18.30
CA LEU A 179 16.29 4.57 -17.05
C LEU A 179 15.19 3.52 -17.28
N SER A 180 14.84 2.84 -16.22
CA SER A 180 13.64 2.00 -16.13
C SER A 180 12.64 2.61 -15.14
N VAL A 181 11.34 2.35 -15.33
CA VAL A 181 10.30 2.62 -14.34
C VAL A 181 10.03 1.32 -13.57
N PRO A 182 9.48 1.36 -12.35
CA PRO A 182 9.04 2.51 -11.56
C PRO A 182 10.16 3.50 -11.24
N HIS A 183 9.87 4.81 -11.31
CA HIS A 183 10.85 5.87 -11.09
C HIS A 183 10.23 7.07 -10.40
N ASP A 184 10.76 7.44 -9.25
CA ASP A 184 10.44 8.63 -8.48
C ASP A 184 11.62 9.62 -8.55
N TRP A 185 11.51 10.65 -9.39
CA TRP A 185 12.59 11.63 -9.53
C TRP A 185 12.62 12.66 -8.39
N SER A 186 11.55 12.78 -7.61
CA SER A 186 11.52 13.69 -6.46
C SER A 186 12.45 13.23 -5.35
N ILE A 187 12.46 11.92 -5.03
CA ILE A 187 13.33 11.34 -3.98
C ILE A 187 14.83 11.47 -4.30
N GLU A 188 15.17 11.75 -5.54
CA GLU A 188 16.57 12.01 -5.93
C GLU A 188 17.10 13.31 -5.32
N GLY A 189 16.20 14.21 -4.89
CA GLY A 189 16.53 15.45 -4.22
C GLY A 189 17.09 16.56 -5.12
N PRO A 190 17.86 17.47 -4.57
CA PRO A 190 18.21 17.60 -3.16
C PRO A 190 17.03 18.05 -2.28
N PHE A 191 17.14 17.84 -0.96
CA PHE A 191 16.29 18.57 0.00
C PHE A 191 16.62 20.06 -0.06
N ASP A 192 15.57 20.89 -0.13
CA ASP A 192 15.72 22.36 -0.18
C ASP A 192 14.70 23.01 0.79
N GLN A 193 15.20 23.78 1.75
CA GLN A 193 14.38 24.55 2.67
C GLN A 193 13.32 25.42 1.97
N ASN A 194 13.62 25.87 0.75
CA ASN A 194 12.76 26.74 -0.06
C ASN A 194 11.94 25.95 -1.11
N ALA A 195 11.95 24.64 -1.08
CA ALA A 195 11.15 23.83 -2.00
C ALA A 195 9.67 24.24 -1.95
N ALA A 196 9.02 24.29 -3.11
CA ALA A 196 7.61 24.65 -3.22
C ALA A 196 6.69 23.65 -2.49
N THR A 197 7.13 22.38 -2.32
CA THR A 197 6.47 21.33 -1.55
C THR A 197 6.43 21.63 -0.05
N THR A 198 7.30 22.53 0.43
CA THR A 198 7.48 22.87 1.85
C THR A 198 7.80 21.64 2.72
N GLY A 199 7.80 21.77 4.06
CA GLY A 199 7.90 20.62 4.97
C GLY A 199 6.75 19.63 4.88
N ARG A 200 5.63 20.02 4.26
CA ARG A 200 4.51 19.12 4.02
C ARG A 200 4.88 18.00 3.04
N GLY A 201 5.51 18.33 1.92
CA GLY A 201 6.04 17.37 0.96
C GLY A 201 7.49 16.96 1.26
N GLY A 202 7.98 17.14 2.50
CA GLY A 202 9.33 16.73 2.92
C GLY A 202 10.45 17.57 2.34
N TYR A 203 10.20 18.80 1.89
CA TYR A 203 11.19 19.69 1.28
C TYR A 203 11.88 19.12 0.03
N LEU A 204 11.23 18.19 -0.65
CA LEU A 204 11.73 17.55 -1.88
C LEU A 204 11.19 18.25 -3.14
N PRO A 205 11.89 18.14 -4.28
CA PRO A 205 11.52 18.88 -5.48
C PRO A 205 10.20 18.41 -6.10
N ALA A 206 9.46 19.36 -6.68
CA ALA A 206 8.32 19.13 -7.57
C ALA A 206 8.57 19.84 -8.92
N GLY A 207 7.68 19.65 -9.89
CA GLY A 207 7.78 20.27 -11.19
C GLY A 207 7.30 19.39 -12.34
N ILE A 208 7.88 19.61 -13.53
CA ILE A 208 7.56 18.83 -14.73
C ILE A 208 8.64 17.80 -14.99
N GLY A 209 8.24 16.60 -15.39
CA GLY A 209 9.11 15.55 -15.90
C GLY A 209 8.52 14.92 -17.16
N TRP A 210 9.35 14.68 -18.15
CA TRP A 210 8.99 13.99 -19.37
C TRP A 210 9.64 12.62 -19.43
N TYR A 211 8.89 11.63 -19.88
CA TYR A 211 9.35 10.28 -20.18
C TYR A 211 9.05 9.99 -21.64
N ARG A 212 9.99 9.34 -22.34
CA ARG A 212 9.83 8.90 -23.72
C ARG A 212 10.37 7.49 -23.88
N LYS A 213 9.72 6.68 -24.73
CA LYS A 213 10.21 5.35 -25.05
C LYS A 213 9.95 5.03 -26.51
N HIS A 214 11.00 4.57 -27.18
CA HIS A 214 10.97 4.05 -28.54
C HIS A 214 10.76 2.54 -28.50
N PHE A 215 9.86 2.03 -29.34
CA PHE A 215 9.57 0.59 -29.38
C PHE A 215 9.00 0.15 -30.71
N THR A 216 9.15 -1.15 -31.02
CA THR A 216 8.54 -1.80 -32.16
C THR A 216 7.51 -2.83 -31.71
N LEU A 217 6.44 -3.01 -32.49
CA LEU A 217 5.46 -4.07 -32.26
C LEU A 217 5.63 -5.16 -33.31
N PRO A 218 5.70 -6.45 -32.89
CA PRO A 218 5.77 -7.56 -33.84
C PRO A 218 4.64 -7.54 -34.85
N GLN A 219 4.93 -7.83 -36.12
CA GLN A 219 3.93 -7.91 -37.20
C GLN A 219 2.80 -8.90 -36.84
N ALA A 220 3.10 -9.93 -36.05
CA ALA A 220 2.13 -10.94 -35.61
C ALA A 220 0.99 -10.35 -34.74
N LEU A 221 1.20 -9.20 -34.11
CA LEU A 221 0.18 -8.50 -33.33
C LEU A 221 -0.72 -7.60 -34.20
N SER A 222 -0.47 -7.50 -35.51
CA SER A 222 -1.31 -6.73 -36.41
C SER A 222 -2.75 -7.29 -36.42
N GLY A 223 -3.74 -6.40 -36.22
CA GLY A 223 -5.14 -6.81 -36.11
C GLY A 223 -5.65 -7.05 -34.69
N THR A 224 -4.76 -6.97 -33.67
CA THR A 224 -5.18 -6.96 -32.27
C THR A 224 -5.55 -5.53 -31.81
N GLN A 225 -6.27 -5.43 -30.70
CA GLN A 225 -6.43 -4.19 -29.93
C GLN A 225 -5.18 -4.01 -29.09
N VAL A 226 -4.57 -2.83 -29.12
CA VAL A 226 -3.32 -2.53 -28.39
C VAL A 226 -3.56 -1.44 -27.37
N PHE A 227 -3.24 -1.72 -26.13
CA PHE A 227 -3.43 -0.80 -25.01
C PHE A 227 -2.11 -0.54 -24.29
N ILE A 228 -2.01 0.64 -23.68
CA ILE A 228 -1.00 0.96 -22.67
C ILE A 228 -1.69 1.17 -21.32
N GLU A 229 -1.21 0.47 -20.31
CA GLU A 229 -1.72 0.56 -18.93
C GLU A 229 -0.61 1.03 -18.01
N PHE A 230 -0.96 2.01 -17.17
CA PHE A 230 -0.08 2.54 -16.12
C PHE A 230 -0.74 2.25 -14.77
N ASP A 231 0.00 1.68 -13.84
CA ASP A 231 -0.52 1.43 -12.49
C ASP A 231 -0.52 2.69 -11.62
N GLY A 232 0.19 3.73 -12.04
CA GLY A 232 0.17 5.05 -11.42
C GLY A 232 1.24 6.00 -11.95
N VAL A 233 0.84 7.27 -12.16
CA VAL A 233 1.74 8.34 -12.62
C VAL A 233 1.52 9.61 -11.79
N MET A 234 2.50 10.05 -11.01
CA MET A 234 2.40 11.21 -10.11
C MET A 234 2.96 12.47 -10.76
N ALA A 235 2.14 13.44 -11.04
CA ALA A 235 0.69 13.51 -11.11
C ALA A 235 0.29 14.29 -12.36
N ASN A 236 -1.04 14.44 -12.58
CA ASN A 236 -1.58 15.23 -13.70
C ASN A 236 -0.85 14.91 -15.02
N SER A 237 -0.91 13.63 -15.41
CA SER A 237 -0.13 13.10 -16.53
C SER A 237 -0.87 13.23 -17.87
N ASP A 238 -0.15 13.64 -18.91
CA ASP A 238 -0.57 13.58 -20.29
C ASP A 238 0.20 12.49 -21.04
N VAL A 239 -0.52 11.63 -21.76
CA VAL A 239 0.07 10.51 -22.52
C VAL A 239 -0.15 10.69 -24.02
N TYR A 240 0.92 10.45 -24.79
CA TYR A 240 0.92 10.59 -26.24
C TYR A 240 1.51 9.34 -26.91
N ILE A 241 0.99 8.95 -28.05
CA ILE A 241 1.55 7.93 -28.92
C ILE A 241 1.78 8.49 -30.32
N ASN A 242 3.00 8.45 -30.85
CA ASN A 242 3.36 8.95 -32.18
C ASN A 242 2.91 10.40 -32.42
N GLY A 243 2.87 11.25 -31.37
CA GLY A 243 2.39 12.64 -31.43
C GLY A 243 0.88 12.81 -31.23
N THR A 244 0.12 11.74 -31.11
CA THR A 244 -1.31 11.79 -30.81
C THR A 244 -1.54 11.76 -29.31
N HIS A 245 -2.25 12.76 -28.75
CA HIS A 245 -2.64 12.80 -27.34
C HIS A 245 -3.72 11.75 -27.06
N LEU A 246 -3.47 10.85 -26.14
CA LEU A 246 -4.39 9.79 -25.73
C LEU A 246 -5.33 10.25 -24.60
N GLY A 247 -4.82 11.04 -23.66
CA GLY A 247 -5.62 11.57 -22.56
C GLY A 247 -4.77 12.13 -21.43
N ASN A 248 -5.46 12.73 -20.46
CA ASN A 248 -4.91 13.27 -19.22
C ASN A 248 -5.46 12.50 -18.03
N ARG A 249 -4.63 12.26 -17.00
CA ARG A 249 -5.04 11.69 -15.70
C ARG A 249 -4.53 12.56 -14.56
N PRO A 250 -5.43 13.30 -13.86
CA PRO A 250 -5.02 14.20 -12.77
C PRO A 250 -4.61 13.46 -11.49
N TYR A 251 -5.37 12.43 -11.07
CA TYR A 251 -5.14 11.70 -9.83
C TYR A 251 -4.08 10.63 -10.02
N GLY A 252 -2.91 10.85 -9.43
CA GLY A 252 -1.73 10.03 -9.68
C GLY A 252 -1.70 8.68 -8.96
N TYR A 253 -2.65 8.39 -8.08
CA TYR A 253 -2.68 7.18 -7.25
C TYR A 253 -3.49 6.02 -7.85
N VAL A 254 -4.12 6.23 -8.98
CA VAL A 254 -5.02 5.26 -9.63
C VAL A 254 -4.42 4.78 -10.93
N GLY A 255 -4.51 3.47 -11.20
CA GLY A 255 -4.18 2.90 -12.49
C GLY A 255 -5.14 3.36 -13.60
N PHE A 256 -4.66 3.41 -14.83
CA PHE A 256 -5.45 3.79 -16.00
C PHE A 256 -4.91 3.17 -17.29
N ARG A 257 -5.78 3.05 -18.30
CA ARG A 257 -5.42 2.44 -19.58
C ARG A 257 -5.88 3.31 -20.75
N TYR A 258 -5.05 3.41 -21.79
CA TYR A 258 -5.41 4.05 -23.06
C TYR A 258 -5.33 3.07 -24.23
N ASP A 259 -6.30 3.18 -25.14
CA ASP A 259 -6.36 2.46 -26.41
C ASP A 259 -5.42 3.13 -27.43
N MET A 260 -4.39 2.42 -27.89
CA MET A 260 -3.43 2.90 -28.87
C MET A 260 -3.66 2.28 -30.27
N THR A 261 -4.65 1.42 -30.43
CA THR A 261 -4.86 0.56 -31.62
C THR A 261 -4.78 1.34 -32.95
N ALA A 262 -5.43 2.50 -33.00
CA ALA A 262 -5.48 3.31 -34.22
C ALA A 262 -4.17 4.06 -34.55
N ASN A 263 -3.23 4.14 -33.59
CA ASN A 263 -2.09 5.04 -33.65
C ASN A 263 -0.74 4.31 -33.66
N VAL A 264 -0.72 2.98 -33.46
CA VAL A 264 0.50 2.17 -33.45
C VAL A 264 0.84 1.62 -34.83
N LYS A 265 2.12 1.39 -35.05
CA LYS A 265 2.69 0.80 -36.25
C LYS A 265 3.29 -0.57 -35.91
N PHE A 266 3.18 -1.52 -36.83
CA PHE A 266 3.68 -2.89 -36.66
C PHE A 266 4.90 -3.18 -37.52
N GLY A 267 5.62 -4.26 -37.24
CA GLY A 267 6.84 -4.68 -37.91
C GLY A 267 8.06 -3.92 -37.39
N THR A 268 8.89 -3.41 -38.28
CA THR A 268 10.16 -2.70 -37.97
C THR A 268 9.96 -1.21 -37.77
N ALA A 269 8.73 -0.71 -37.88
CA ALA A 269 8.45 0.71 -37.73
C ALA A 269 8.51 1.15 -36.25
N ASP A 270 9.22 2.26 -36.02
CA ASP A 270 9.35 2.82 -34.68
C ASP A 270 8.06 3.49 -34.22
N ASN A 271 7.67 3.20 -32.98
CA ASN A 271 6.65 3.89 -32.21
C ASN A 271 7.29 4.66 -31.09
N VAL A 272 6.76 5.82 -30.79
CA VAL A 272 7.21 6.65 -29.66
C VAL A 272 6.06 6.94 -28.74
N ILE A 273 6.14 6.47 -27.50
CA ILE A 273 5.24 6.90 -26.41
C ILE A 273 5.92 8.01 -25.62
N SER A 274 5.16 9.06 -25.28
CA SER A 274 5.61 10.19 -24.47
C SER A 274 4.65 10.42 -23.33
N VAL A 275 5.17 10.64 -22.12
CA VAL A 275 4.39 10.91 -20.91
C VAL A 275 4.93 12.17 -20.25
N LYS A 276 4.06 13.19 -20.09
CA LYS A 276 4.34 14.36 -19.27
C LYS A 276 3.73 14.15 -17.90
N CYS A 277 4.54 14.30 -16.85
CA CYS A 277 4.07 14.34 -15.46
C CYS A 277 4.24 15.78 -14.95
N ASP A 278 3.17 16.39 -14.43
CA ASP A 278 3.17 17.79 -13.99
C ASP A 278 2.57 17.92 -12.59
N ASN A 279 3.46 17.89 -11.57
CA ASN A 279 3.11 18.21 -10.19
C ASN A 279 3.68 19.57 -9.75
N SER A 280 3.81 20.53 -10.68
CA SER A 280 4.40 21.85 -10.42
C SER A 280 3.57 22.76 -9.52
N VAL A 281 2.25 22.54 -9.47
CA VAL A 281 1.36 23.32 -8.59
C VAL A 281 1.48 22.79 -7.16
N GLN A 282 2.07 23.61 -6.27
CA GLN A 282 2.41 23.23 -4.90
C GLN A 282 2.01 24.31 -3.87
N PRO A 283 1.79 23.96 -2.60
CA PRO A 283 1.73 22.64 -2.02
C PRO A 283 0.55 21.81 -2.53
N ALA A 284 0.77 20.49 -2.73
CA ALA A 284 -0.25 19.58 -3.29
C ALA A 284 -0.60 18.41 -2.34
N SER A 285 0.10 18.30 -1.22
CA SER A 285 -0.13 17.27 -0.21
C SER A 285 0.51 17.71 1.11
N ARG A 286 0.05 17.12 2.21
CA ARG A 286 0.68 17.28 3.53
C ARG A 286 1.72 16.21 3.86
N TYR A 287 1.86 15.20 3.00
CA TYR A 287 2.86 14.11 3.07
C TYR A 287 3.57 13.99 1.72
N TYR A 288 4.67 13.26 1.71
CA TYR A 288 5.44 13.04 0.49
C TYR A 288 4.65 12.18 -0.52
N ALA A 289 4.41 12.73 -1.69
CA ALA A 289 3.64 12.08 -2.76
C ALA A 289 4.50 11.49 -3.90
N GLY A 290 5.78 11.89 -3.99
CA GLY A 290 6.66 11.51 -5.09
C GLY A 290 6.39 12.25 -6.40
N ALA A 291 7.04 11.81 -7.49
CA ALA A 291 6.85 12.38 -8.83
C ALA A 291 7.37 11.43 -9.92
N GLY A 292 6.59 11.25 -10.99
CA GLY A 292 6.99 10.49 -12.17
C GLY A 292 6.14 9.25 -12.43
N ILE A 293 6.58 8.38 -13.34
CA ILE A 293 5.98 7.04 -13.55
C ILE A 293 6.52 6.14 -12.44
N TYR A 294 5.81 6.12 -11.31
CA TYR A 294 6.30 5.53 -10.07
C TYR A 294 5.77 4.12 -9.78
N ARG A 295 4.91 3.60 -10.66
CA ARG A 295 4.41 2.22 -10.68
C ARG A 295 4.67 1.59 -12.04
N HIS A 296 4.31 0.33 -12.20
CA HIS A 296 4.58 -0.43 -13.42
C HIS A 296 3.80 0.07 -14.64
N VAL A 297 4.30 -0.29 -15.81
CA VAL A 297 3.68 -0.01 -17.11
C VAL A 297 3.58 -1.30 -17.92
N HIS A 298 2.41 -1.54 -18.53
CA HIS A 298 2.10 -2.74 -19.29
C HIS A 298 1.62 -2.38 -20.69
N LEU A 299 2.15 -3.05 -21.70
CA LEU A 299 1.58 -3.04 -23.05
C LEU A 299 0.75 -4.31 -23.23
N ILE A 300 -0.53 -4.15 -23.57
CA ILE A 300 -1.49 -5.26 -23.68
C ILE A 300 -1.94 -5.35 -25.14
N ALA A 301 -1.87 -6.57 -25.71
CA ALA A 301 -2.44 -6.87 -27.01
C ALA A 301 -3.46 -8.00 -26.86
N ALA A 302 -4.71 -7.70 -27.24
CA ALA A 302 -5.84 -8.61 -27.13
C ALA A 302 -6.56 -8.76 -28.49
N ALA A 303 -7.26 -9.86 -28.71
CA ALA A 303 -8.10 -10.01 -29.89
C ALA A 303 -9.19 -8.93 -29.93
N PRO A 304 -9.79 -8.66 -31.12
CA PRO A 304 -10.93 -7.73 -31.18
C PRO A 304 -12.07 -8.11 -30.24
N VAL A 305 -12.34 -9.40 -30.03
CA VAL A 305 -13.29 -9.89 -29.01
C VAL A 305 -12.48 -10.29 -27.78
N HIS A 306 -12.60 -9.52 -26.71
CA HIS A 306 -11.79 -9.72 -25.49
C HIS A 306 -12.54 -9.29 -24.23
N ILE A 307 -12.03 -9.74 -23.07
CA ILE A 307 -12.47 -9.27 -21.74
C ILE A 307 -11.99 -7.82 -21.57
N ASP A 308 -12.90 -6.94 -21.18
CA ASP A 308 -12.57 -5.53 -20.93
C ASP A 308 -11.68 -5.35 -19.70
N GLN A 309 -11.14 -4.15 -19.50
CA GLN A 309 -10.24 -3.82 -18.41
C GLN A 309 -10.91 -4.06 -17.06
N TRP A 310 -10.26 -4.85 -16.18
CA TRP A 310 -10.72 -5.17 -14.81
C TRP A 310 -12.18 -5.62 -14.73
N ALA A 311 -12.69 -6.17 -15.83
CA ALA A 311 -14.11 -6.47 -15.97
C ALA A 311 -14.55 -7.80 -15.35
N THR A 312 -13.59 -8.64 -14.93
CA THR A 312 -13.89 -9.88 -14.22
C THR A 312 -14.06 -9.58 -12.72
N SER A 313 -15.22 -9.94 -12.18
CA SER A 313 -15.54 -9.84 -10.75
C SER A 313 -15.80 -11.24 -10.19
N VAL A 314 -15.17 -11.55 -9.06
CA VAL A 314 -15.30 -12.81 -8.36
C VAL A 314 -15.81 -12.55 -6.94
N SER A 315 -16.95 -13.16 -6.60
CA SER A 315 -17.47 -13.09 -5.23
C SER A 315 -17.78 -14.51 -4.69
N THR A 316 -17.85 -14.63 -3.37
CA THR A 316 -18.14 -15.90 -2.70
C THR A 316 -19.37 -15.76 -1.80
N PRO A 317 -20.60 -15.67 -2.40
CA PRO A 317 -21.84 -15.40 -1.66
C PRO A 317 -22.15 -16.47 -0.62
N THR A 318 -21.66 -17.69 -0.82
CA THR A 318 -21.64 -18.74 0.18
C THR A 318 -20.22 -19.25 0.35
N ALA A 319 -19.71 -19.22 1.57
CA ALA A 319 -18.38 -19.73 1.91
C ALA A 319 -18.42 -20.36 3.30
N THR A 320 -18.36 -21.70 3.34
CA THR A 320 -18.26 -22.52 4.55
C THR A 320 -17.11 -23.52 4.41
N ALA A 321 -16.73 -24.18 5.49
CA ALA A 321 -15.71 -25.23 5.41
C ALA A 321 -16.14 -26.45 4.54
N ALA A 322 -17.45 -26.66 4.36
CA ALA A 322 -17.98 -27.77 3.58
C ALA A 322 -18.21 -27.44 2.10
N SER A 323 -18.57 -26.20 1.81
CA SER A 323 -18.90 -25.79 0.44
C SER A 323 -18.79 -24.30 0.25
N ALA A 324 -18.48 -23.89 -0.97
CA ALA A 324 -18.56 -22.51 -1.42
C ALA A 324 -19.14 -22.43 -2.83
N THR A 325 -19.71 -21.27 -3.15
CA THR A 325 -20.05 -20.89 -4.52
C THR A 325 -19.15 -19.74 -4.91
N VAL A 326 -18.40 -19.91 -5.99
CA VAL A 326 -17.61 -18.83 -6.64
C VAL A 326 -18.49 -18.27 -7.74
N HIS A 327 -19.04 -17.09 -7.50
CA HIS A 327 -19.87 -16.35 -8.46
C HIS A 327 -18.99 -15.43 -9.30
N VAL A 328 -19.05 -15.61 -10.62
CA VAL A 328 -18.22 -14.87 -11.59
C VAL A 328 -19.11 -14.05 -12.49
N THR A 329 -18.73 -12.78 -12.65
CA THR A 329 -19.27 -11.89 -13.67
C THR A 329 -18.10 -11.34 -14.47
N THR A 330 -18.16 -11.43 -15.80
CA THR A 330 -17.15 -10.83 -16.70
C THR A 330 -17.83 -10.13 -17.86
N VAL A 331 -17.17 -9.11 -18.40
CA VAL A 331 -17.68 -8.34 -19.55
C VAL A 331 -16.76 -8.54 -20.72
N VAL A 332 -17.35 -8.95 -21.86
CA VAL A 332 -16.65 -9.14 -23.13
C VAL A 332 -17.07 -8.03 -24.09
N VAL A 333 -16.10 -7.34 -24.69
CA VAL A 333 -16.25 -6.29 -25.71
C VAL A 333 -15.86 -6.83 -27.07
N ASN A 334 -16.33 -6.14 -28.14
CA ASN A 334 -16.05 -6.51 -29.52
C ASN A 334 -15.58 -5.29 -30.32
N GLY A 335 -14.29 -5.10 -30.46
CA GLY A 335 -13.65 -4.06 -31.26
C GLY A 335 -13.71 -4.33 -32.78
N GLY A 336 -14.31 -5.44 -33.23
CA GLY A 336 -14.50 -5.78 -34.63
C GLY A 336 -15.68 -5.03 -35.26
N THR A 337 -16.01 -5.36 -36.51
CA THR A 337 -17.08 -4.70 -37.30
C THR A 337 -18.39 -5.49 -37.40
N ALA A 338 -18.41 -6.76 -36.96
CA ALA A 338 -19.57 -7.65 -37.01
C ALA A 338 -19.82 -8.29 -35.63
N ALA A 339 -21.08 -8.52 -35.30
CA ALA A 339 -21.47 -9.23 -34.09
C ALA A 339 -20.89 -10.66 -34.08
N GLN A 340 -20.43 -11.11 -32.91
CA GLN A 340 -19.87 -12.44 -32.73
C GLN A 340 -20.67 -13.22 -31.69
N THR A 341 -20.88 -14.53 -31.94
CA THR A 341 -21.41 -15.43 -30.92
C THR A 341 -20.26 -15.88 -30.04
N VAL A 342 -20.35 -15.55 -28.76
CA VAL A 342 -19.29 -15.77 -27.77
C VAL A 342 -19.78 -16.75 -26.70
N THR A 343 -18.93 -17.67 -26.31
CA THR A 343 -19.05 -18.45 -25.06
C THR A 343 -17.91 -18.11 -24.13
N VAL A 344 -18.16 -18.12 -22.83
CA VAL A 344 -17.13 -17.88 -21.80
C VAL A 344 -17.02 -19.12 -20.92
N GLN A 345 -15.78 -19.59 -20.74
CA GLN A 345 -15.43 -20.70 -19.87
C GLN A 345 -14.67 -20.20 -18.65
N GLY A 346 -15.07 -20.64 -17.46
CA GLY A 346 -14.31 -20.42 -16.22
C GLY A 346 -13.67 -21.73 -15.74
N ILE A 347 -12.40 -21.68 -15.39
CA ILE A 347 -11.66 -22.78 -14.76
C ILE A 347 -11.04 -22.24 -13.46
N VAL A 348 -11.51 -22.72 -12.32
CA VAL A 348 -10.95 -22.37 -11.01
C VAL A 348 -9.86 -23.37 -10.67
N SER A 349 -8.68 -22.88 -10.27
CA SER A 349 -7.60 -23.69 -9.70
C SER A 349 -7.50 -23.44 -8.20
N ASP A 350 -7.36 -24.52 -7.43
CA ASP A 350 -7.21 -24.46 -5.97
C ASP A 350 -5.81 -23.95 -5.57
N PRO A 351 -5.54 -23.65 -4.28
CA PRO A 351 -4.22 -23.19 -3.80
C PRO A 351 -3.04 -24.13 -4.08
N SER A 352 -3.31 -25.39 -4.46
CA SER A 352 -2.26 -26.34 -4.90
C SER A 352 -2.03 -26.32 -6.42
N GLY A 353 -2.78 -25.49 -7.17
CA GLY A 353 -2.75 -25.46 -8.63
C GLY A 353 -3.64 -26.51 -9.29
N THR A 354 -4.45 -27.25 -8.51
CA THR A 354 -5.36 -28.26 -9.06
C THR A 354 -6.60 -27.59 -9.65
N ALA A 355 -6.80 -27.79 -10.97
CA ALA A 355 -7.95 -27.25 -11.67
C ALA A 355 -9.24 -28.04 -11.34
N LEU A 356 -10.33 -27.32 -11.08
CA LEU A 356 -11.68 -27.86 -10.98
C LEU A 356 -12.28 -28.10 -12.38
N ALA A 357 -13.43 -28.76 -12.43
CA ALA A 357 -14.16 -28.93 -13.68
C ALA A 357 -14.55 -27.57 -14.28
N PRO A 358 -14.35 -27.37 -15.58
CA PRO A 358 -14.71 -26.09 -16.22
C PRO A 358 -16.21 -25.87 -16.20
N VAL A 359 -16.61 -24.59 -16.04
CA VAL A 359 -17.99 -24.13 -16.09
C VAL A 359 -18.15 -23.17 -17.28
N TRP A 360 -19.32 -23.19 -17.91
CA TRP A 360 -19.60 -22.40 -19.10
C TRP A 360 -20.75 -21.43 -18.83
N ALA A 361 -20.58 -20.17 -19.20
CA ALA A 361 -21.69 -19.25 -19.36
C ALA A 361 -22.44 -19.57 -20.66
N PRO A 362 -23.77 -19.33 -20.73
CA PRO A 362 -24.54 -19.46 -21.96
C PRO A 362 -23.97 -18.60 -23.09
N ALA A 363 -24.03 -19.11 -24.32
CA ALA A 363 -23.60 -18.38 -25.49
C ALA A 363 -24.45 -17.11 -25.68
N GLN A 364 -23.80 -15.98 -25.98
CA GLN A 364 -24.46 -14.71 -26.24
C GLN A 364 -23.86 -14.03 -27.47
N SER A 365 -24.66 -13.14 -28.10
CA SER A 365 -24.18 -12.29 -29.19
C SER A 365 -23.55 -11.04 -28.63
N VAL A 366 -22.27 -10.78 -28.96
CA VAL A 366 -21.54 -9.56 -28.61
C VAL A 366 -21.48 -8.66 -29.83
N ALA A 367 -22.22 -7.55 -29.76
CA ALA A 367 -22.28 -6.57 -30.85
C ALA A 367 -20.95 -5.79 -30.97
N PRO A 368 -20.62 -5.26 -32.16
CA PRO A 368 -19.49 -4.35 -32.33
C PRO A 368 -19.59 -3.12 -31.42
N GLY A 369 -18.45 -2.67 -30.94
CA GLY A 369 -18.29 -1.49 -30.09
C GLY A 369 -17.92 -1.80 -28.64
N LYS A 370 -17.78 -0.75 -27.85
CA LYS A 370 -17.29 -0.81 -26.48
C LYS A 370 -18.38 -1.05 -25.41
N ALA A 371 -19.66 -1.23 -25.81
CA ALA A 371 -20.75 -1.44 -24.86
C ALA A 371 -20.69 -2.79 -24.14
N GLY A 372 -20.02 -3.79 -24.72
CA GLY A 372 -19.78 -5.10 -24.15
C GLY A 372 -21.04 -5.93 -23.85
N THR A 373 -20.85 -7.14 -23.42
CA THR A 373 -21.90 -8.08 -22.99
C THR A 373 -21.44 -8.77 -21.72
N THR A 374 -22.30 -8.81 -20.70
CA THR A 374 -22.01 -9.45 -19.43
C THR A 374 -22.29 -10.94 -19.49
N PHE A 375 -21.32 -11.75 -19.04
CA PHE A 375 -21.43 -13.19 -18.86
C PHE A 375 -21.34 -13.51 -17.36
N THR A 376 -22.20 -14.40 -16.88
CA THR A 376 -22.27 -14.78 -15.48
C THR A 376 -22.36 -16.31 -15.34
N PHE A 377 -21.63 -16.87 -14.38
CA PHE A 377 -21.67 -18.29 -14.04
C PHE A 377 -21.22 -18.54 -12.60
N ASP A 378 -21.63 -19.69 -12.05
CA ASP A 378 -21.30 -20.12 -10.70
C ASP A 378 -20.43 -21.38 -10.74
N VAL A 379 -19.31 -21.39 -9.99
CA VAL A 379 -18.45 -22.56 -9.84
C VAL A 379 -18.62 -23.10 -8.42
N PRO A 380 -19.18 -24.32 -8.25
CA PRO A 380 -19.29 -24.96 -6.95
C PRO A 380 -17.92 -25.50 -6.49
N VAL A 381 -17.53 -25.21 -5.26
CA VAL A 381 -16.29 -25.69 -4.64
C VAL A 381 -16.63 -26.51 -3.40
N ALA A 382 -16.31 -27.80 -3.43
CA ALA A 382 -16.49 -28.69 -2.28
C ALA A 382 -15.26 -28.63 -1.37
N ASN A 383 -15.48 -28.56 -0.05
CA ASN A 383 -14.42 -28.49 0.96
C ASN A 383 -13.36 -27.41 0.66
N PRO A 384 -13.77 -26.13 0.45
CA PRO A 384 -12.84 -25.10 0.08
C PRO A 384 -11.78 -24.85 1.15
N LYS A 385 -10.55 -24.52 0.72
CA LYS A 385 -9.52 -23.97 1.58
C LYS A 385 -9.82 -22.49 1.74
N LEU A 386 -10.41 -22.10 2.88
CA LEU A 386 -10.79 -20.69 3.10
C LEU A 386 -9.57 -19.81 3.24
N TRP A 387 -9.67 -18.59 2.70
CA TRP A 387 -8.69 -17.52 2.94
C TRP A 387 -8.86 -16.98 4.35
N ASP A 388 -7.78 -16.89 5.13
CA ASP A 388 -7.76 -16.39 6.51
C ASP A 388 -6.41 -15.73 6.78
N ILE A 389 -6.31 -14.88 7.80
CA ILE A 389 -5.06 -14.22 8.25
C ILE A 389 -3.92 -15.23 8.48
N GLY A 390 -4.23 -16.39 9.09
CA GLY A 390 -3.24 -17.43 9.39
C GLY A 390 -3.03 -18.44 8.25
N THR A 391 -3.93 -18.49 7.29
CA THR A 391 -3.90 -19.41 6.14
C THR A 391 -4.43 -18.70 4.90
N PRO A 392 -3.62 -17.82 4.27
CA PRO A 392 -4.04 -16.98 3.15
C PRO A 392 -4.11 -17.80 1.84
N ASN A 393 -5.08 -18.69 1.75
CA ASN A 393 -5.26 -19.59 0.61
C ASN A 393 -5.80 -18.85 -0.61
N MET A 394 -4.96 -18.67 -1.63
CA MET A 394 -5.32 -18.04 -2.89
C MET A 394 -5.74 -19.07 -3.93
N TYR A 395 -6.83 -18.80 -4.61
CA TYR A 395 -7.32 -19.48 -5.81
C TYR A 395 -7.01 -18.63 -7.03
N SER A 396 -7.09 -19.23 -8.22
CA SER A 396 -7.08 -18.49 -9.48
C SER A 396 -8.25 -18.93 -10.37
N LEU A 397 -8.82 -17.95 -11.07
CA LEU A 397 -9.82 -18.17 -12.11
C LEU A 397 -9.20 -17.88 -13.47
N LEU A 398 -9.11 -18.88 -14.36
CA LEU A 398 -8.86 -18.67 -15.77
C LEU A 398 -10.19 -18.47 -16.47
N THR A 399 -10.40 -17.32 -17.10
CA THR A 399 -11.56 -17.00 -17.91
C THR A 399 -11.16 -17.02 -19.39
N ASN A 400 -11.70 -17.98 -20.15
CA ASN A 400 -11.46 -18.12 -21.60
C ASN A 400 -12.66 -17.57 -22.39
N VAL A 401 -12.40 -16.68 -23.35
CA VAL A 401 -13.37 -16.18 -24.32
C VAL A 401 -13.26 -16.97 -25.60
N GLN A 402 -14.35 -17.57 -26.07
CA GLN A 402 -14.33 -18.40 -27.28
C GLN A 402 -15.29 -17.86 -28.36
N VAL A 403 -14.79 -17.83 -29.59
CA VAL A 403 -15.54 -17.54 -30.81
C VAL A 403 -15.41 -18.73 -31.75
N ALA A 404 -16.53 -19.28 -32.21
CA ALA A 404 -16.56 -20.48 -33.08
C ALA A 404 -15.76 -21.68 -32.52
N GLY A 405 -15.69 -21.82 -31.20
CA GLY A 405 -14.99 -22.91 -30.47
C GLY A 405 -13.49 -22.72 -30.30
N ALA A 406 -12.91 -21.63 -30.81
CA ALA A 406 -11.51 -21.28 -30.58
C ALA A 406 -11.41 -20.23 -29.46
N THR A 407 -10.47 -20.42 -28.51
CA THR A 407 -10.14 -19.39 -27.51
C THR A 407 -9.46 -18.21 -28.22
N VAL A 408 -10.05 -17.03 -28.12
CA VAL A 408 -9.56 -15.80 -28.74
C VAL A 408 -8.97 -14.82 -27.74
N ASP A 409 -9.36 -14.94 -26.46
CA ASP A 409 -8.82 -14.12 -25.37
C ASP A 409 -8.92 -14.88 -24.05
N ASP A 410 -8.09 -14.53 -23.09
CA ASP A 410 -8.10 -15.14 -21.77
C ASP A 410 -7.67 -14.14 -20.69
N ASP A 411 -8.13 -14.35 -19.45
CA ASP A 411 -7.75 -13.57 -18.29
C ASP A 411 -7.57 -14.47 -17.06
N VAL A 412 -6.62 -14.14 -16.19
CA VAL A 412 -6.40 -14.85 -14.91
C VAL A 412 -6.67 -13.91 -13.77
N THR A 413 -7.66 -14.23 -12.96
CA THR A 413 -8.06 -13.45 -11.78
C THR A 413 -7.74 -14.22 -10.51
N PRO A 414 -6.76 -13.78 -9.69
CA PRO A 414 -6.54 -14.34 -8.35
C PRO A 414 -7.68 -13.90 -7.42
N PHE A 415 -8.05 -14.79 -6.47
CA PHE A 415 -9.08 -14.50 -5.47
C PHE A 415 -8.95 -15.41 -4.25
N GLY A 416 -9.64 -15.07 -3.16
CA GLY A 416 -9.75 -15.89 -1.96
C GLY A 416 -11.20 -16.26 -1.65
N ILE A 417 -11.45 -17.48 -1.17
CA ILE A 417 -12.77 -17.90 -0.71
C ILE A 417 -12.90 -17.58 0.77
N ARG A 418 -13.76 -16.65 1.12
CA ARG A 418 -13.99 -16.22 2.53
C ARG A 418 -15.41 -15.72 2.73
N SER A 419 -15.86 -15.72 4.00
CA SER A 419 -17.01 -14.93 4.46
C SER A 419 -16.54 -13.81 5.37
N LEU A 420 -17.04 -12.60 5.15
CA LEU A 420 -16.73 -11.41 5.93
C LEU A 420 -18.02 -10.71 6.31
N THR A 421 -18.18 -10.35 7.60
CA THR A 421 -19.34 -9.57 8.06
C THR A 421 -18.92 -8.49 9.04
N PHE A 422 -19.66 -7.38 9.01
CA PHE A 422 -19.62 -6.33 10.03
C PHE A 422 -21.00 -6.19 10.66
N ASP A 423 -21.10 -6.40 11.97
CA ASP A 423 -22.36 -6.42 12.71
C ASP A 423 -22.30 -5.47 13.91
N GLY A 424 -23.37 -4.73 14.15
CA GLY A 424 -23.47 -3.74 15.23
C GLY A 424 -23.46 -4.33 16.66
N THR A 425 -23.42 -5.65 16.79
CA THR A 425 -23.34 -6.35 18.07
C THR A 425 -22.05 -7.15 18.20
N ALA A 426 -21.71 -7.88 17.14
CA ALA A 426 -20.55 -8.80 17.12
C ALA A 426 -19.26 -8.15 16.59
N GLY A 427 -19.34 -7.00 15.92
CA GLY A 427 -18.21 -6.37 15.24
C GLY A 427 -17.86 -7.10 13.94
N MET A 428 -16.56 -7.29 13.68
CA MET A 428 -16.08 -7.98 12.48
C MET A 428 -15.97 -9.49 12.71
N THR A 429 -16.45 -10.27 11.73
CA THR A 429 -16.15 -11.71 11.66
C THR A 429 -15.55 -12.08 10.32
N LEU A 430 -14.55 -12.97 10.34
CA LEU A 430 -13.95 -13.60 9.16
C LEU A 430 -14.16 -15.10 9.30
N ASN A 431 -14.78 -15.72 8.29
CA ASN A 431 -15.13 -17.15 8.31
C ASN A 431 -15.88 -17.57 9.58
N GLY A 432 -16.80 -16.71 10.05
CA GLY A 432 -17.59 -16.91 11.24
C GLY A 432 -16.86 -16.75 12.58
N LYS A 433 -15.56 -16.37 12.55
CA LYS A 433 -14.77 -16.11 13.76
C LYS A 433 -14.65 -14.59 14.01
N SER A 434 -14.83 -14.16 15.25
CA SER A 434 -14.57 -12.75 15.61
C SER A 434 -13.10 -12.41 15.44
N VAL A 435 -12.83 -11.30 14.75
CA VAL A 435 -11.47 -10.76 14.50
C VAL A 435 -11.42 -9.33 15.00
N LYS A 436 -10.32 -8.97 15.68
CA LYS A 436 -9.98 -7.58 16.00
C LYS A 436 -8.85 -7.10 15.10
N LEU A 437 -9.06 -5.95 14.47
CA LEU A 437 -8.06 -5.31 13.63
C LEU A 437 -6.98 -4.70 14.52
N LYS A 438 -5.78 -5.26 14.47
CA LYS A 438 -4.54 -4.76 15.04
C LYS A 438 -3.86 -3.96 13.94
N GLY A 439 -4.37 -2.77 13.70
CA GLY A 439 -4.10 -2.01 12.49
C GLY A 439 -3.05 -0.95 12.64
N VAL A 440 -2.38 -0.63 11.53
CA VAL A 440 -1.54 0.55 11.37
C VAL A 440 -1.95 1.29 10.10
N ALA A 441 -1.91 2.63 10.16
CA ALA A 441 -2.03 3.49 8.99
C ALA A 441 -0.63 3.81 8.47
N ILE A 442 -0.41 3.77 7.15
CA ILE A 442 0.90 4.04 6.54
C ILE A 442 0.75 4.87 5.26
N HIS A 443 1.78 5.63 4.94
CA HIS A 443 1.99 6.18 3.60
C HIS A 443 2.70 5.20 2.69
N GLN A 444 2.66 5.44 1.37
CA GLN A 444 3.17 4.48 0.39
C GLN A 444 4.69 4.55 0.16
N GLU A 445 5.40 5.56 0.68
CA GLU A 445 6.84 5.65 0.48
C GLU A 445 7.62 4.73 1.44
N ILE A 446 8.74 4.22 0.98
CA ILE A 446 9.68 3.42 1.77
C ILE A 446 11.09 3.99 1.65
N SER A 447 11.55 4.68 2.72
CA SER A 447 12.96 5.03 2.87
C SER A 447 13.52 5.80 1.65
N ALA A 448 14.75 5.48 1.22
CA ALA A 448 15.44 6.07 0.08
C ALA A 448 14.84 5.70 -1.29
N LEU A 449 13.83 4.84 -1.33
CA LEU A 449 13.14 4.45 -2.56
C LEU A 449 12.06 5.47 -2.98
N GLY A 450 11.61 6.29 -2.03
CA GLY A 450 10.46 7.14 -2.25
C GLY A 450 9.20 6.31 -2.49
N VAL A 451 8.39 6.67 -3.48
CA VAL A 451 7.15 5.96 -3.84
C VAL A 451 7.34 4.91 -4.95
N ALA A 452 8.52 4.86 -5.59
CA ALA A 452 8.87 3.80 -6.55
C ALA A 452 9.43 2.59 -5.80
N VAL A 453 8.56 1.84 -5.18
CA VAL A 453 8.91 0.79 -4.21
C VAL A 453 8.92 -0.58 -4.89
N PRO A 454 10.07 -1.27 -4.98
CA PRO A 454 10.13 -2.65 -5.45
C PRO A 454 9.30 -3.62 -4.59
N GLU A 455 8.76 -4.67 -5.19
CA GLU A 455 7.93 -5.66 -4.51
C GLU A 455 8.61 -6.29 -3.28
N ARG A 456 9.91 -6.58 -3.37
CA ARG A 456 10.69 -7.10 -2.23
C ARG A 456 10.71 -6.13 -1.04
N ALA A 457 10.74 -4.82 -1.29
CA ALA A 457 10.73 -3.83 -0.22
C ALA A 457 9.35 -3.76 0.46
N TRP A 458 8.26 -3.91 -0.28
CA TRP A 458 6.92 -4.08 0.28
C TRP A 458 6.81 -5.37 1.09
N GLN A 459 7.27 -6.51 0.56
CA GLN A 459 7.28 -7.79 1.28
C GLN A 459 8.03 -7.66 2.62
N ARG A 460 9.22 -7.04 2.61
CA ARG A 460 10.00 -6.78 3.81
C ARG A 460 9.21 -5.93 4.81
N ARG A 461 8.62 -4.81 4.38
CA ARG A 461 7.83 -3.92 5.23
C ARG A 461 6.64 -4.63 5.86
N LEU A 462 5.90 -5.43 5.10
CA LEU A 462 4.77 -6.20 5.59
C LEU A 462 5.21 -7.29 6.59
N ALA A 463 6.34 -7.96 6.34
CA ALA A 463 6.91 -8.94 7.27
C ALA A 463 7.31 -8.28 8.60
N GLU A 464 7.93 -7.09 8.58
CA GLU A 464 8.26 -6.30 9.77
C GLU A 464 7.02 -5.94 10.59
N PHE A 465 5.93 -5.53 9.94
CA PHE A 465 4.66 -5.28 10.62
C PHE A 465 4.06 -6.55 11.25
N LYS A 466 4.13 -7.69 10.57
CA LYS A 466 3.68 -8.98 11.15
C LYS A 466 4.47 -9.35 12.40
N VAL A 467 5.78 -9.09 12.45
CA VAL A 467 6.62 -9.27 13.65
C VAL A 467 6.11 -8.42 14.81
N LEU A 468 5.60 -7.22 14.57
CA LEU A 468 4.96 -6.37 15.58
C LEU A 468 3.53 -6.84 15.96
N GLY A 469 2.99 -7.86 15.31
CA GLY A 469 1.64 -8.37 15.56
C GLY A 469 0.54 -7.65 14.77
N VAL A 470 0.89 -6.82 13.81
CA VAL A 470 -0.06 -6.17 12.89
C VAL A 470 -0.75 -7.23 12.05
N ASN A 471 -2.08 -7.13 11.90
CA ASN A 471 -2.88 -7.95 11.01
C ASN A 471 -3.70 -7.13 10.00
N ALA A 472 -3.65 -5.80 10.08
CA ALA A 472 -4.40 -4.92 9.21
C ALA A 472 -3.62 -3.65 8.86
N ILE A 473 -3.79 -3.14 7.64
CA ILE A 473 -3.21 -1.89 7.16
C ILE A 473 -4.32 -1.00 6.61
N ARG A 474 -4.26 0.30 6.93
CA ARG A 474 -5.02 1.35 6.26
C ARG A 474 -4.08 2.08 5.30
N THR A 475 -4.46 2.11 4.03
CA THR A 475 -3.73 2.82 2.99
C THR A 475 -3.99 4.32 3.10
N SER A 476 -3.06 5.07 3.66
CA SER A 476 -3.26 6.50 3.98
C SER A 476 -2.60 7.42 2.96
N HIS A 477 -3.29 8.34 2.32
CA HIS A 477 -4.73 8.49 2.25
C HIS A 477 -5.11 8.40 0.77
N ASN A 478 -4.80 7.25 0.16
CA ASN A 478 -4.92 6.98 -1.27
C ASN A 478 -4.78 5.47 -1.55
N PRO A 479 -5.23 4.95 -2.70
CA PRO A 479 -4.96 3.58 -3.10
C PRO A 479 -3.47 3.29 -3.27
N PHE A 480 -3.05 2.09 -2.86
CA PHE A 480 -1.66 1.65 -3.01
C PHE A 480 -1.44 0.92 -4.33
N ALA A 481 -0.20 0.53 -4.59
CA ALA A 481 0.18 -0.18 -5.80
C ALA A 481 -0.44 -1.60 -5.84
N PRO A 482 -0.74 -2.15 -7.04
CA PRO A 482 -1.32 -3.49 -7.18
C PRO A 482 -0.54 -4.58 -6.45
N GLU A 483 0.79 -4.56 -6.54
CA GLU A 483 1.68 -5.54 -5.90
C GLU A 483 1.62 -5.49 -4.37
N PHE A 484 1.25 -4.34 -3.77
CA PHE A 484 0.99 -4.26 -2.34
C PHE A 484 -0.25 -5.06 -1.94
N LEU A 485 -1.34 -5.00 -2.71
CA LEU A 485 -2.56 -5.77 -2.46
C LEU A 485 -2.32 -7.27 -2.69
N ASP A 486 -1.60 -7.63 -3.75
CA ASP A 486 -1.18 -9.00 -4.02
C ASP A 486 -0.36 -9.60 -2.87
N LEU A 487 0.55 -8.83 -2.29
CA LEU A 487 1.32 -9.23 -1.12
C LEU A 487 0.42 -9.35 0.13
N ALA A 488 -0.48 -8.40 0.35
CA ALA A 488 -1.42 -8.46 1.47
C ALA A 488 -2.31 -9.71 1.40
N ASP A 489 -2.77 -10.08 0.20
CA ASP A 489 -3.51 -11.32 -0.06
C ASP A 489 -2.72 -12.56 0.33
N ARG A 490 -1.45 -12.65 -0.10
CA ARG A 490 -0.57 -13.82 0.11
C ARG A 490 -0.02 -13.90 1.52
N MET A 491 0.14 -12.75 2.18
CA MET A 491 0.66 -12.67 3.55
C MET A 491 -0.45 -12.70 4.62
N GLY A 492 -1.73 -12.67 4.23
CA GLY A 492 -2.85 -12.68 5.16
C GLY A 492 -2.94 -11.39 5.98
N ILE A 493 -2.75 -10.24 5.33
CA ILE A 493 -2.92 -8.91 5.94
C ILE A 493 -4.23 -8.31 5.43
N LEU A 494 -5.06 -7.84 6.35
CA LEU A 494 -6.32 -7.16 6.03
C LEU A 494 -6.05 -5.72 5.59
N VAL A 495 -6.79 -5.22 4.61
CA VAL A 495 -6.62 -3.86 4.08
C VAL A 495 -7.92 -3.07 4.20
N LEU A 496 -7.83 -1.89 4.84
CA LEU A 496 -8.81 -0.82 4.71
C LEU A 496 -8.29 0.08 3.59
N ASP A 497 -8.89 -0.03 2.41
CA ASP A 497 -8.48 0.66 1.20
C ASP A 497 -9.12 2.04 1.15
N GLU A 498 -8.30 3.10 1.25
CA GLU A 498 -8.76 4.48 1.32
C GLU A 498 -8.56 5.21 -0.01
N PHE A 499 -9.59 5.97 -0.45
CA PHE A 499 -9.61 6.56 -1.79
C PHE A 499 -8.98 7.94 -1.86
N PHE A 500 -9.34 8.85 -0.93
CA PHE A 500 -9.00 10.27 -1.05
C PHE A 500 -8.61 10.92 0.29
N ASP A 501 -7.63 11.82 0.26
CA ASP A 501 -7.35 12.71 1.39
C ASP A 501 -8.24 13.96 1.39
N VAL A 502 -8.71 14.41 0.24
CA VAL A 502 -9.55 15.60 0.07
C VAL A 502 -10.66 15.35 -0.94
N TRP A 503 -11.77 16.09 -0.81
CA TRP A 503 -12.83 16.11 -1.82
C TRP A 503 -12.87 17.45 -2.54
N THR A 504 -13.89 18.29 -2.27
CA THR A 504 -14.04 19.58 -2.99
C THR A 504 -13.28 20.73 -2.34
N GLN A 505 -12.82 20.55 -1.12
CA GLN A 505 -12.09 21.59 -0.38
C GLN A 505 -10.65 21.16 -0.11
N HIS A 506 -9.75 22.07 -0.40
CA HIS A 506 -8.34 21.95 -0.05
C HIS A 506 -8.13 21.81 1.46
N LYS A 507 -7.15 21.03 1.87
CA LYS A 507 -6.67 21.01 3.24
C LYS A 507 -5.58 22.08 3.43
N TYR A 508 -5.67 22.77 4.56
CA TYR A 508 -4.68 23.77 4.96
C TYR A 508 -4.47 24.87 3.87
N THR A 509 -3.23 25.04 3.41
CA THR A 509 -2.84 25.99 2.37
C THR A 509 -2.50 25.32 1.04
N ASP A 510 -2.91 24.08 0.86
CA ASP A 510 -2.68 23.35 -0.37
C ASP A 510 -3.50 23.98 -1.50
N VAL A 511 -2.92 23.98 -2.69
CA VAL A 511 -3.53 24.56 -3.90
C VAL A 511 -3.45 23.60 -5.09
N GLY A 512 -2.54 22.64 -5.05
CA GLY A 512 -2.30 21.65 -6.09
C GLY A 512 -2.81 20.27 -5.74
N ASP A 513 -3.55 20.09 -4.63
CA ASP A 513 -4.13 18.82 -4.24
C ASP A 513 -5.32 18.42 -5.14
N TYR A 514 -5.83 17.22 -4.92
CA TYR A 514 -6.87 16.65 -5.77
C TYR A 514 -8.21 17.43 -5.73
N ALA A 515 -8.46 18.28 -4.75
CA ALA A 515 -9.66 19.13 -4.70
C ALA A 515 -9.78 20.05 -5.94
N ALA A 516 -8.65 20.41 -6.54
CA ALA A 516 -8.63 21.15 -7.79
C ALA A 516 -9.28 20.43 -8.98
N TYR A 517 -9.40 19.11 -8.92
CA TYR A 517 -9.90 18.25 -10.00
C TYR A 517 -11.19 17.49 -9.66
N PHE A 518 -11.40 17.16 -8.41
CA PHE A 518 -12.42 16.26 -7.88
C PHE A 518 -13.79 16.36 -8.56
N SER A 519 -14.34 17.57 -8.66
CA SER A 519 -15.67 17.83 -9.26
C SER A 519 -15.62 18.25 -10.73
N LYS A 520 -14.43 18.28 -11.37
CA LYS A 520 -14.35 18.59 -12.82
C LYS A 520 -14.85 17.41 -13.64
N ALA A 521 -15.40 17.74 -14.82
CA ALA A 521 -15.80 16.72 -15.78
C ALA A 521 -14.59 15.86 -16.18
N ALA A 522 -14.75 14.55 -16.08
CA ALA A 522 -13.82 13.57 -16.62
C ALA A 522 -14.18 13.22 -18.07
N PRO A 523 -13.23 12.81 -18.92
CA PRO A 523 -13.55 12.19 -20.20
C PRO A 523 -14.48 10.99 -19.99
N ALA A 524 -15.36 10.75 -20.98
CA ALA A 524 -16.21 9.58 -20.94
C ALA A 524 -15.37 8.31 -20.85
N ILE A 525 -15.64 7.47 -19.86
CA ILE A 525 -15.15 6.10 -19.87
C ILE A 525 -15.95 5.35 -20.93
N THR A 526 -15.42 5.29 -22.13
CA THR A 526 -16.09 4.64 -23.22
C THR A 526 -15.90 3.14 -23.10
N GLY A 527 -16.97 2.44 -22.73
CA GLY A 527 -17.09 1.09 -23.20
C GLY A 527 -17.29 -0.05 -22.27
N SER A 528 -17.27 0.04 -20.96
CA SER A 528 -17.58 -1.14 -20.15
C SER A 528 -18.99 -1.08 -19.58
N PRO A 529 -19.86 -2.08 -19.77
CA PRO A 529 -21.14 -2.19 -19.07
C PRO A 529 -20.98 -2.47 -17.57
N ALA A 530 -19.76 -2.79 -17.11
CA ALA A 530 -19.42 -2.81 -15.70
C ALA A 530 -19.39 -1.40 -15.10
N VAL A 531 -19.17 -0.37 -15.95
CA VAL A 531 -19.20 1.04 -15.55
C VAL A 531 -20.65 1.53 -15.52
N PRO A 532 -21.11 2.20 -14.45
CA PRO A 532 -22.45 2.76 -14.37
C PRO A 532 -22.80 3.61 -15.60
N ALA A 533 -24.03 3.47 -16.11
CA ALA A 533 -24.45 4.11 -17.36
C ALA A 533 -24.26 5.65 -17.38
N ALA A 534 -24.40 6.32 -16.23
CA ALA A 534 -24.17 7.76 -16.11
C ALA A 534 -22.68 8.13 -16.32
N ILE A 535 -21.76 7.28 -15.90
CA ILE A 535 -20.31 7.44 -16.08
C ILE A 535 -19.94 7.13 -17.54
N ALA A 536 -20.49 6.05 -18.08
CA ALA A 536 -20.30 5.66 -19.49
C ALA A 536 -20.84 6.71 -20.47
N ALA A 537 -21.86 7.48 -20.11
CA ALA A 537 -22.46 8.53 -20.95
C ALA A 537 -21.67 9.85 -20.99
N GLY A 538 -20.54 9.98 -20.28
CA GLY A 538 -19.70 11.17 -20.33
C GLY A 538 -20.15 12.33 -19.45
N ALA A 539 -21.05 12.10 -18.50
CA ALA A 539 -21.46 13.06 -17.48
C ALA A 539 -20.70 12.90 -16.16
N ALA A 540 -19.64 12.07 -16.15
CA ALA A 540 -18.88 11.76 -14.95
C ALA A 540 -17.97 12.92 -14.54
N THR A 541 -17.77 13.03 -13.23
CA THR A 541 -16.68 13.81 -12.62
C THR A 541 -15.49 12.91 -12.36
N TRP A 542 -14.31 13.49 -12.11
CA TRP A 542 -13.10 12.71 -11.86
C TRP A 542 -13.25 11.77 -10.67
N TRP A 543 -13.86 12.19 -9.55
CA TRP A 543 -14.04 11.29 -8.39
C TRP A 543 -14.87 10.03 -8.72
N GLN A 544 -15.86 10.14 -9.62
CA GLN A 544 -16.66 8.98 -10.04
C GLN A 544 -15.83 8.01 -10.89
N THR A 545 -15.04 8.57 -11.79
CA THR A 545 -14.09 7.79 -12.61
C THR A 545 -13.06 7.09 -11.73
N ASP A 546 -12.45 7.82 -10.78
CA ASP A 546 -11.41 7.28 -9.93
C ASP A 546 -11.94 6.19 -8.99
N ILE A 547 -13.10 6.37 -8.33
CA ILE A 547 -13.73 5.31 -7.53
C ILE A 547 -14.06 4.08 -8.40
N THR A 548 -14.54 4.31 -9.63
CA THR A 548 -14.85 3.19 -10.52
C THR A 548 -13.60 2.37 -10.84
N ASP A 549 -12.50 3.04 -11.20
CA ASP A 549 -11.24 2.38 -11.52
C ASP A 549 -10.65 1.65 -10.29
N ILE A 550 -10.65 2.28 -9.12
CA ILE A 550 -10.18 1.68 -7.86
C ILE A 550 -10.99 0.43 -7.53
N VAL A 551 -12.31 0.55 -7.45
CA VAL A 551 -13.15 -0.58 -7.03
C VAL A 551 -13.11 -1.72 -8.05
N MET A 552 -13.12 -1.43 -9.36
CA MET A 552 -13.03 -2.47 -10.39
C MET A 552 -11.69 -3.21 -10.34
N HIS A 553 -10.62 -2.51 -10.05
CA HIS A 553 -9.29 -3.08 -9.91
C HIS A 553 -9.19 -3.94 -8.62
N ASP A 554 -9.63 -3.40 -7.47
CA ASP A 554 -9.31 -3.95 -6.15
C ASP A 554 -10.34 -4.96 -5.60
N ARG A 555 -11.54 -5.05 -6.20
CA ARG A 555 -12.65 -5.86 -5.67
C ARG A 555 -12.39 -7.37 -5.57
N ASN A 556 -11.41 -7.92 -6.29
CA ASN A 556 -11.11 -9.35 -6.25
C ASN A 556 -10.12 -9.74 -5.13
N HIS A 557 -9.45 -8.74 -4.50
CA HIS A 557 -8.49 -8.98 -3.42
C HIS A 557 -9.19 -9.40 -2.12
N PRO A 558 -8.94 -10.63 -1.61
CA PRO A 558 -9.53 -11.06 -0.34
C PRO A 558 -8.99 -10.30 0.87
N SER A 559 -7.83 -9.67 0.78
CA SER A 559 -7.27 -8.80 1.82
C SER A 559 -8.08 -7.53 2.02
N VAL A 560 -8.64 -6.93 0.97
CA VAL A 560 -9.46 -5.71 1.05
C VAL A 560 -10.78 -6.02 1.76
N ILE A 561 -10.96 -5.47 2.96
CA ILE A 561 -12.11 -5.74 3.83
C ILE A 561 -13.16 -4.63 3.83
N MET A 562 -12.75 -3.41 3.56
CA MET A 562 -13.59 -2.21 3.51
C MET A 562 -12.99 -1.20 2.54
N TYR A 563 -13.86 -0.37 1.97
CA TYR A 563 -13.48 0.85 1.28
C TYR A 563 -13.68 2.06 2.20
N SER A 564 -12.69 2.97 2.24
CA SER A 564 -12.83 4.26 2.92
C SER A 564 -12.92 5.38 1.87
N THR A 565 -14.02 6.12 1.89
CA THR A 565 -14.28 7.19 0.93
C THR A 565 -13.39 8.42 1.12
N GLY A 566 -12.68 8.51 2.25
CA GLY A 566 -11.69 9.56 2.45
C GLY A 566 -11.39 9.88 3.89
N ASN A 567 -10.28 10.63 4.05
CA ASN A 567 -9.72 11.02 5.33
C ASN A 567 -10.14 12.43 5.73
N GLU A 568 -10.72 12.61 6.92
CA GLU A 568 -10.94 13.92 7.57
C GLU A 568 -11.45 15.01 6.64
N ILE A 569 -12.46 14.70 5.84
CA ILE A 569 -12.99 15.57 4.79
C ILE A 569 -13.51 16.88 5.37
N ARG A 570 -13.05 18.01 4.82
CA ARG A 570 -13.32 19.36 5.31
C ARG A 570 -14.58 20.00 4.71
N ASP A 571 -15.20 19.37 3.73
CA ASP A 571 -16.45 19.84 3.14
C ASP A 571 -17.53 20.06 4.19
N ASN A 572 -18.40 21.06 3.98
CA ASN A 572 -19.53 21.27 4.90
C ASN A 572 -20.45 20.05 4.93
N ILE A 573 -21.17 19.87 6.04
CA ILE A 573 -21.96 18.65 6.29
C ILE A 573 -22.97 18.33 5.19
N ASN A 574 -23.59 19.32 4.56
CA ASN A 574 -24.58 19.09 3.51
C ASN A 574 -23.91 18.55 2.24
N THR A 575 -22.81 19.17 1.78
CA THR A 575 -22.00 18.71 0.64
C THR A 575 -21.46 17.32 0.93
N ARG A 576 -20.87 17.11 2.12
CA ARG A 576 -20.30 15.84 2.53
C ARG A 576 -21.34 14.71 2.55
N SER A 577 -22.51 14.91 3.16
CA SER A 577 -23.56 13.90 3.18
C SER A 577 -24.08 13.57 1.78
N ALA A 578 -24.24 14.57 0.90
CA ALA A 578 -24.70 14.36 -0.46
C ALA A 578 -23.70 13.56 -1.31
N LEU A 579 -22.41 13.90 -1.23
CA LEU A 579 -21.34 13.19 -1.93
C LEU A 579 -21.15 11.78 -1.38
N LEU A 580 -21.13 11.64 -0.05
CA LEU A 580 -20.98 10.34 0.61
C LEU A 580 -22.09 9.36 0.22
N THR A 581 -23.34 9.84 0.12
CA THR A 581 -24.47 9.01 -0.34
C THR A 581 -24.21 8.47 -1.77
N GLN A 582 -23.68 9.31 -2.67
CA GLN A 582 -23.37 8.91 -4.03
C GLN A 582 -22.17 7.96 -4.10
N MET A 583 -21.12 8.21 -3.30
CA MET A 583 -19.93 7.35 -3.25
C MET A 583 -20.25 5.95 -2.72
N VAL A 584 -21.01 5.85 -1.63
CA VAL A 584 -21.43 4.57 -1.06
C VAL A 584 -22.30 3.80 -2.06
N ALA A 585 -23.25 4.50 -2.71
CA ALA A 585 -24.06 3.86 -3.75
C ALA A 585 -23.24 3.37 -4.95
N LEU A 586 -22.22 4.13 -5.37
CA LEU A 586 -21.33 3.72 -6.45
C LEU A 586 -20.48 2.51 -6.06
N CYS A 587 -19.91 2.51 -4.85
CA CYS A 587 -19.15 1.36 -4.33
C CYS A 587 -20.03 0.10 -4.30
N HIS A 588 -21.25 0.17 -3.76
CA HIS A 588 -22.17 -0.98 -3.71
C HIS A 588 -22.65 -1.44 -5.09
N GLN A 589 -22.73 -0.53 -6.07
CA GLN A 589 -23.04 -0.90 -7.45
C GLN A 589 -21.90 -1.70 -8.10
N LEU A 590 -20.64 -1.34 -7.81
CA LEU A 590 -19.45 -1.95 -8.39
C LEU A 590 -19.01 -3.22 -7.62
N ASP A 591 -19.21 -3.20 -6.30
CA ASP A 591 -18.90 -4.31 -5.38
C ASP A 591 -19.90 -4.35 -4.23
N PRO A 592 -20.99 -5.08 -4.37
CA PRO A 592 -22.03 -5.19 -3.35
C PRO A 592 -21.60 -6.01 -2.11
N ALA A 593 -20.44 -6.66 -2.16
CA ALA A 593 -19.97 -7.55 -1.09
C ALA A 593 -19.14 -6.84 -0.02
N ARG A 594 -18.61 -5.64 -0.30
CA ARG A 594 -17.77 -4.91 0.65
C ARG A 594 -18.47 -3.73 1.30
N SER A 595 -18.22 -3.59 2.60
CA SER A 595 -18.69 -2.46 3.40
C SER A 595 -17.90 -1.20 3.10
N VAL A 596 -18.57 -0.05 3.22
CA VAL A 596 -18.01 1.27 3.00
C VAL A 596 -17.96 2.04 4.32
N THR A 597 -16.82 2.67 4.59
CA THR A 597 -16.57 3.54 5.74
C THR A 597 -16.02 4.90 5.29
N GLN A 598 -15.74 5.76 6.24
CA GLN A 598 -14.99 7.01 6.07
C GLN A 598 -14.20 7.27 7.36
N ALA A 599 -12.97 7.75 7.24
CA ALA A 599 -12.16 8.19 8.36
C ALA A 599 -12.62 9.59 8.82
N LEU A 600 -13.64 9.62 9.68
CA LEU A 600 -14.28 10.85 10.14
C LEU A 600 -13.47 11.52 11.24
N PHE A 601 -13.24 12.81 11.08
CA PHE A 601 -12.71 13.66 12.13
C PHE A 601 -13.82 14.60 12.59
N ASP A 602 -14.36 14.33 13.78
CA ASP A 602 -15.41 15.16 14.36
C ASP A 602 -14.90 15.83 15.65
N PRO A 603 -14.60 17.14 15.61
CA PRO A 603 -14.29 17.92 16.81
C PRO A 603 -15.53 18.21 17.68
N GLY A 604 -16.66 17.53 17.42
CA GLY A 604 -17.89 17.69 18.19
C GLY A 604 -18.87 18.75 17.66
N THR A 605 -18.61 19.34 16.47
CA THR A 605 -19.41 20.45 15.94
C THR A 605 -20.10 20.15 14.60
N ASN A 606 -19.82 19.04 13.95
CA ASN A 606 -20.20 18.81 12.54
C ASN A 606 -21.44 17.96 12.33
N GLY A 607 -22.10 17.48 13.38
CA GLY A 607 -23.35 16.69 13.26
C GLY A 607 -23.15 15.28 12.67
N ASP A 608 -21.93 14.81 12.49
CA ASP A 608 -21.67 13.48 11.89
C ASP A 608 -22.18 12.34 12.77
N VAL A 609 -21.97 12.42 14.10
CA VAL A 609 -22.33 11.37 15.06
C VAL A 609 -23.84 11.14 15.15
N THR A 610 -24.65 12.20 15.02
CA THR A 610 -26.11 12.17 15.15
C THR A 610 -26.85 12.44 13.86
N GLY A 611 -26.15 12.89 12.81
CA GLY A 611 -26.72 13.34 11.54
C GLY A 611 -26.85 12.24 10.49
N ALA A 612 -27.07 12.68 9.24
CA ALA A 612 -27.27 11.81 8.08
C ALA A 612 -26.07 10.89 7.79
N THR A 613 -24.84 11.38 8.00
CA THR A 613 -23.59 10.62 7.76
C THR A 613 -23.60 9.27 8.48
N ARG A 614 -24.13 9.22 9.73
CA ARG A 614 -24.22 7.99 10.51
C ARG A 614 -25.06 6.91 9.84
N THR A 615 -26.10 7.28 9.09
CA THR A 615 -27.02 6.34 8.44
C THR A 615 -26.59 5.94 7.04
N ILE A 616 -25.63 6.65 6.44
CA ILE A 616 -25.10 6.38 5.09
C ILE A 616 -24.04 5.28 5.11
N LEU A 617 -23.08 5.36 6.05
CA LEU A 617 -21.96 4.41 6.14
C LEU A 617 -22.41 3.03 6.64
N ASP A 618 -21.79 1.95 6.13
CA ASP A 618 -22.01 0.59 6.62
C ASP A 618 -21.29 0.34 7.94
N VAL A 619 -20.05 0.81 8.04
CA VAL A 619 -19.21 0.74 9.24
C VAL A 619 -18.84 2.16 9.65
N TRP A 620 -18.96 2.48 10.93
CA TRP A 620 -18.63 3.79 11.44
C TRP A 620 -17.12 3.93 11.65
N GLY A 621 -16.43 4.74 10.84
CA GLY A 621 -15.01 5.07 10.97
C GLY A 621 -14.84 6.38 11.75
N ASN A 622 -13.85 6.45 12.66
CA ASN A 622 -13.59 7.67 13.42
C ASN A 622 -12.11 7.83 13.78
N ASN A 623 -11.58 9.02 13.53
CA ASN A 623 -10.21 9.40 13.90
C ASN A 623 -10.22 10.03 15.30
N TYR A 624 -9.32 9.61 16.18
CA TYR A 624 -8.98 10.19 17.50
C TYR A 624 -10.12 10.39 18.51
N ASN A 625 -11.36 9.99 18.22
CA ASN A 625 -12.50 10.25 19.10
C ASN A 625 -13.29 9.00 19.47
N VAL A 626 -12.76 8.23 20.42
CA VAL A 626 -13.39 7.01 20.92
C VAL A 626 -14.81 7.25 21.46
N PRO A 627 -15.10 8.29 22.30
CA PRO A 627 -16.45 8.54 22.77
C PRO A 627 -17.48 8.75 21.66
N ASN A 628 -17.13 9.47 20.61
CA ASN A 628 -18.01 9.68 19.46
C ASN A 628 -18.26 8.37 18.72
N CYS A 629 -17.23 7.56 18.51
CA CYS A 629 -17.38 6.24 17.90
C CYS A 629 -18.33 5.35 18.72
N LEU A 630 -18.15 5.27 20.04
CA LEU A 630 -19.03 4.49 20.94
C LEU A 630 -20.49 4.99 20.90
N THR A 631 -20.69 6.31 20.86
CA THR A 631 -22.03 6.90 20.72
C THR A 631 -22.68 6.54 19.40
N ALA A 632 -21.95 6.64 18.30
CA ALA A 632 -22.46 6.36 16.97
C ALA A 632 -22.86 4.89 16.80
N ILE A 633 -22.03 3.94 17.26
CA ILE A 633 -22.30 2.50 17.11
C ILE A 633 -23.40 2.00 18.04
N SER A 634 -23.60 2.63 19.21
CA SER A 634 -24.65 2.26 20.17
C SER A 634 -26.02 2.82 19.82
N THR A 635 -26.10 3.87 19.00
CA THR A 635 -27.35 4.50 18.58
C THR A 635 -28.05 3.68 17.48
N ALA A 636 -29.35 3.52 17.54
CA ALA A 636 -30.12 2.76 16.53
C ALA A 636 -30.16 3.49 15.16
N PRO A 637 -30.08 2.77 14.01
CA PRO A 637 -29.73 1.35 13.90
C PRO A 637 -28.27 1.11 14.30
N LYS A 638 -28.01 0.06 15.09
CA LYS A 638 -26.67 -0.30 15.53
C LYS A 638 -25.78 -0.66 14.33
N ARG A 639 -24.51 -0.25 14.37
CA ARG A 639 -23.53 -0.53 13.35
C ARG A 639 -22.21 -0.99 13.98
N ALA A 640 -21.41 -1.73 13.25
CA ALA A 640 -20.02 -1.93 13.64
C ALA A 640 -19.25 -0.60 13.55
N GLY A 641 -18.23 -0.46 14.37
CA GLY A 641 -17.32 0.68 14.35
C GLY A 641 -15.87 0.27 14.14
N VAL A 642 -15.07 1.19 13.68
CA VAL A 642 -13.62 1.07 13.57
C VAL A 642 -12.98 2.41 13.94
N LEU A 643 -11.91 2.36 14.72
CA LEU A 643 -11.09 3.53 15.00
C LEU A 643 -10.07 3.64 13.87
N THR A 644 -10.37 4.49 12.88
CA THR A 644 -9.64 4.57 11.61
C THR A 644 -8.28 5.23 11.73
N GLU A 645 -8.08 6.06 12.78
CA GLU A 645 -6.81 6.68 13.07
C GLU A 645 -6.71 7.02 14.55
N MET A 646 -5.72 6.45 15.25
CA MET A 646 -5.51 6.65 16.67
C MET A 646 -4.05 6.96 16.96
N GLY A 647 -3.78 7.71 18.01
CA GLY A 647 -2.42 7.88 18.54
C GLY A 647 -1.92 6.59 19.22
N HIS A 648 -0.79 6.71 19.92
CA HIS A 648 -0.13 5.58 20.58
C HIS A 648 -0.69 5.27 21.99
N GLU A 649 -1.88 5.79 22.32
CA GLU A 649 -2.52 5.58 23.62
C GLU A 649 -3.00 4.13 23.78
N THR A 650 -2.27 3.32 24.51
CA THR A 650 -2.56 1.89 24.72
C THR A 650 -3.91 1.60 25.40
N SER A 651 -4.50 2.61 26.04
CA SER A 651 -5.83 2.51 26.67
C SER A 651 -6.97 2.30 25.66
N THR A 652 -6.80 2.76 24.41
CA THR A 652 -7.80 2.56 23.35
C THR A 652 -7.98 1.10 23.02
N TRP A 653 -6.89 0.33 23.00
CA TRP A 653 -6.97 -1.11 22.76
C TRP A 653 -7.82 -1.85 23.80
N SER A 654 -7.75 -1.45 25.07
CA SER A 654 -8.62 -2.03 26.10
C SER A 654 -10.11 -1.80 25.80
N THR A 655 -10.45 -0.61 25.28
CA THR A 655 -11.82 -0.28 24.84
C THR A 655 -12.22 -1.12 23.63
N VAL A 656 -11.34 -1.29 22.64
CA VAL A 656 -11.57 -2.16 21.48
C VAL A 656 -11.85 -3.59 21.92
N MET A 657 -11.06 -4.12 22.86
CA MET A 657 -11.21 -5.50 23.34
C MET A 657 -12.49 -5.69 24.18
N SER A 658 -12.91 -4.70 24.92
CA SER A 658 -14.12 -4.77 25.76
C SER A 658 -15.42 -4.43 25.01
N THR A 659 -15.33 -3.91 23.79
CA THR A 659 -16.50 -3.51 22.97
C THR A 659 -16.61 -4.41 21.75
N PRO A 660 -17.49 -5.43 21.74
CA PRO A 660 -17.62 -6.37 20.63
C PRO A 660 -17.88 -5.68 19.28
N ALA A 661 -18.73 -4.65 19.25
CA ALA A 661 -19.10 -3.91 18.04
C ALA A 661 -17.95 -3.11 17.41
N LEU A 662 -16.86 -2.80 18.15
CA LEU A 662 -15.65 -2.21 17.58
C LEU A 662 -14.83 -3.29 16.89
N ALA A 663 -14.65 -3.16 15.57
CA ALA A 663 -13.87 -4.08 14.76
C ALA A 663 -12.37 -4.02 15.07
N GLY A 664 -11.85 -2.85 15.47
CA GLY A 664 -10.44 -2.66 15.79
C GLY A 664 -10.03 -1.19 15.73
N GLU A 665 -8.72 -0.99 15.67
CA GLU A 665 -8.12 0.34 15.52
C GLU A 665 -6.93 0.34 14.57
N PHE A 666 -6.60 1.51 14.00
CA PHE A 666 -5.42 1.76 13.19
C PHE A 666 -4.57 2.85 13.84
N ILE A 667 -3.33 2.52 14.16
CA ILE A 667 -2.39 3.44 14.80
C ILE A 667 -1.78 4.38 13.77
N TRP A 668 -1.77 5.67 14.05
CA TRP A 668 -1.02 6.68 13.32
C TRP A 668 0.34 6.88 14.02
N SER A 669 1.44 6.37 13.41
CA SER A 669 1.49 5.63 12.17
C SER A 669 2.26 4.32 12.34
N GLY A 670 2.19 3.42 11.34
CA GLY A 670 2.94 2.16 11.36
C GLY A 670 4.43 2.36 11.21
N ALA A 671 4.85 3.31 10.38
CA ALA A 671 6.26 3.67 10.17
C ALA A 671 6.41 5.19 10.08
N ASP A 672 7.58 5.69 10.47
CA ASP A 672 7.97 7.06 10.16
C ASP A 672 7.96 7.30 8.65
N TYR A 673 7.61 8.53 8.22
CA TYR A 673 7.45 8.90 6.82
C TYR A 673 7.98 10.31 6.52
N LEU A 674 8.10 10.65 5.25
CA LEU A 674 8.48 11.99 4.77
C LEU A 674 7.24 12.90 4.69
N GLY A 675 7.46 14.18 4.98
CA GLY A 675 6.38 15.17 4.99
C GLY A 675 5.77 15.37 6.37
N GLU A 676 4.68 16.14 6.44
CA GLU A 676 4.07 16.62 7.69
C GLU A 676 5.06 17.27 8.67
N ALA A 677 6.13 17.87 8.14
CA ALA A 677 7.18 18.57 8.90
C ALA A 677 7.04 20.10 8.78
N PRO A 678 5.93 20.71 9.21
CA PRO A 678 5.73 22.14 9.04
C PRO A 678 6.74 22.93 9.88
N LEU A 679 7.52 23.80 9.22
CA LEU A 679 8.37 24.82 9.84
C LEU A 679 9.58 24.31 10.65
N MET A 680 10.03 23.06 10.45
CA MET A 680 11.06 22.45 11.29
C MET A 680 12.36 22.08 10.56
N TRP A 681 12.68 22.79 9.46
CA TRP A 681 13.99 22.58 8.82
C TRP A 681 15.13 22.51 9.85
N PRO A 682 16.02 21.53 9.79
CA PRO A 682 16.20 20.51 8.73
C PRO A 682 15.45 19.17 8.95
N VAL A 683 14.39 19.12 9.73
CA VAL A 683 13.54 17.93 9.88
C VAL A 683 12.63 17.82 8.66
N VAL A 684 12.60 16.65 8.01
CA VAL A 684 11.92 16.42 6.73
C VAL A 684 10.75 15.46 6.79
N GLY A 685 10.45 14.88 7.96
CA GLY A 685 9.36 13.91 8.07
C GLY A 685 8.67 13.88 9.43
N SER A 686 7.51 13.23 9.48
CA SER A 686 6.70 12.84 10.64
C SER A 686 6.44 13.93 11.69
N GLY A 687 6.26 15.19 11.27
CA GLY A 687 5.98 16.30 12.20
C GLY A 687 7.12 16.60 13.17
N SER A 688 6.79 17.15 14.33
CA SER A 688 7.72 17.52 15.38
C SER A 688 8.18 16.37 16.27
N ASN A 689 7.59 15.16 16.10
CA ASN A 689 7.98 13.97 16.84
C ASN A 689 8.77 13.03 15.92
N PRO A 690 10.08 12.85 16.12
CA PRO A 690 10.92 12.02 15.26
C PRO A 690 10.68 10.51 15.41
N LEU A 691 9.71 10.08 16.22
CA LEU A 691 9.36 8.69 16.50
C LEU A 691 7.83 8.49 16.42
N LEU A 692 7.19 9.10 15.42
CA LEU A 692 5.73 9.00 15.25
C LEU A 692 5.30 7.59 14.79
N GLY A 693 6.16 6.87 14.04
CA GLY A 693 5.90 5.50 13.61
C GLY A 693 6.13 4.49 14.72
N LEU A 694 5.45 3.34 14.68
CA LEU A 694 5.81 2.16 15.49
C LEU A 694 7.20 1.63 15.13
N MET A 695 7.67 1.95 13.93
CA MET A 695 9.04 1.74 13.46
C MET A 695 9.56 2.96 12.71
N ASP A 696 10.88 3.06 12.57
CA ASP A 696 11.49 4.08 11.72
C ASP A 696 11.30 3.76 10.22
N ARG A 697 11.73 4.68 9.33
CA ARG A 697 11.57 4.51 7.88
C ARG A 697 12.31 3.30 7.29
N VAL A 698 13.33 2.80 7.95
CA VAL A 698 14.10 1.61 7.51
C VAL A 698 13.65 0.31 8.18
N GLY A 699 12.59 0.36 9.02
CA GLY A 699 11.96 -0.81 9.62
C GLY A 699 12.50 -1.22 10.99
N THR A 700 13.25 -0.35 11.68
CA THR A 700 13.69 -0.61 13.07
C THR A 700 12.56 -0.23 14.02
N PRO A 701 12.09 -1.15 14.90
CA PRO A 701 11.04 -0.81 15.84
C PRO A 701 11.44 0.33 16.79
N ASN A 702 10.56 1.30 16.95
CA ASN A 702 10.65 2.35 17.97
C ASN A 702 10.19 1.79 19.34
N PRO A 703 10.41 2.48 20.47
CA PRO A 703 9.98 2.03 21.80
C PRO A 703 8.49 1.66 21.88
N ASP A 704 7.63 2.45 21.21
CA ASP A 704 6.20 2.19 21.15
C ASP A 704 5.90 0.94 20.32
N GLY A 705 6.67 0.65 19.28
CA GLY A 705 6.55 -0.59 18.52
C GLY A 705 6.68 -1.84 19.39
N TYR A 706 7.67 -1.89 20.28
CA TYR A 706 7.81 -2.99 21.26
C TYR A 706 6.66 -3.04 22.26
N THR A 707 6.13 -1.88 22.66
CA THR A 707 4.97 -1.79 23.56
C THR A 707 3.72 -2.37 22.91
N TRP A 708 3.45 -1.98 21.66
CA TRP A 708 2.30 -2.48 20.89
C TRP A 708 2.46 -3.96 20.50
N GLN A 709 3.68 -4.43 20.16
CA GLN A 709 3.97 -5.84 19.94
C GLN A 709 3.52 -6.71 21.13
N LYS A 710 3.90 -6.30 22.34
CA LYS A 710 3.48 -6.98 23.56
C LYS A 710 1.98 -6.93 23.79
N LEU A 711 1.37 -5.76 23.56
CA LEU A 711 -0.07 -5.54 23.78
C LEU A 711 -0.91 -6.37 22.81
N TRP A 712 -0.47 -6.51 21.56
CA TRP A 712 -1.11 -7.34 20.56
C TRP A 712 -0.82 -8.83 20.67
N GLY A 713 0.03 -9.23 21.64
CA GLY A 713 0.33 -10.62 21.96
C GLY A 713 1.21 -11.32 20.90
N ALA A 714 1.99 -10.55 20.14
CA ALA A 714 3.00 -11.12 19.26
C ALA A 714 4.23 -11.61 20.04
N PRO A 715 5.01 -12.58 19.52
CA PRO A 715 6.24 -13.04 20.14
C PRO A 715 7.17 -11.85 20.41
N ALA A 716 7.61 -11.71 21.67
CA ALA A 716 8.43 -10.57 22.07
C ALA A 716 9.80 -10.61 21.37
N THR A 717 10.15 -9.52 20.68
CA THR A 717 11.51 -9.27 20.23
C THR A 717 12.24 -8.43 21.28
N THR A 718 13.52 -8.69 21.46
CA THR A 718 14.33 -7.94 22.44
C THR A 718 15.10 -6.85 21.72
N PRO A 719 15.02 -5.59 22.18
CA PRO A 719 15.90 -4.55 21.66
C PRO A 719 17.38 -5.00 21.73
N PRO A 720 18.21 -4.67 20.74
CA PRO A 720 19.60 -5.09 20.73
C PRO A 720 20.33 -4.57 21.99
N ALA A 721 21.21 -5.41 22.55
CA ALA A 721 22.04 -5.02 23.68
C ALA A 721 22.95 -3.84 23.28
N THR A 722 22.97 -2.80 24.12
CA THR A 722 23.72 -1.58 23.86
C THR A 722 25.17 -1.68 24.29
N GLY A 723 26.08 -1.22 23.41
CA GLY A 723 27.51 -1.01 23.67
C GLY A 723 27.79 0.44 24.04
N THR A 724 29.01 0.72 24.49
CA THR A 724 29.41 2.06 24.96
C THR A 724 30.43 2.75 24.06
N THR A 725 31.36 2.01 23.46
CA THR A 725 32.48 2.58 22.69
C THR A 725 32.53 1.93 21.31
N ALA A 726 32.31 2.72 20.28
CA ALA A 726 32.39 2.26 18.91
C ALA A 726 33.78 1.77 18.55
N SER A 727 33.92 0.59 17.97
CA SER A 727 35.18 -0.01 17.55
C SER A 727 35.16 -0.57 16.14
N GLN A 728 34.00 -0.97 15.64
CA GLN A 728 33.89 -1.59 14.33
C GLN A 728 32.51 -1.31 13.68
N VAL A 729 32.46 -1.48 12.35
CA VAL A 729 31.24 -1.52 11.54
C VAL A 729 31.04 -2.98 11.13
N THR A 730 29.90 -3.57 11.52
CA THR A 730 29.50 -4.90 11.06
C THR A 730 28.45 -4.76 9.96
N LEU A 731 28.54 -5.58 8.90
CA LEU A 731 27.58 -5.61 7.82
C LEU A 731 26.77 -6.90 7.82
N THR A 732 25.46 -6.77 7.62
CA THR A 732 24.55 -7.90 7.37
C THR A 732 23.64 -7.56 6.19
N ALA A 733 23.47 -8.50 5.25
CA ALA A 733 22.43 -8.44 4.25
C ALA A 733 21.14 -9.04 4.84
N ASP A 734 20.00 -8.48 4.53
CA ASP A 734 18.71 -9.05 4.94
C ASP A 734 18.44 -10.39 4.23
N HIS A 735 18.98 -10.57 3.02
CA HIS A 735 19.00 -11.86 2.31
C HIS A 735 20.29 -12.00 1.49
N ALA A 736 20.71 -13.23 1.29
CA ALA A 736 21.99 -13.54 0.67
C ALA A 736 21.94 -13.66 -0.87
N THR A 737 20.77 -13.60 -1.47
CA THR A 737 20.52 -13.78 -2.91
C THR A 737 19.76 -12.61 -3.50
N LEU A 738 20.07 -12.20 -4.72
CA LEU A 738 19.32 -11.22 -5.51
C LEU A 738 19.04 -11.77 -6.90
N LEU A 739 17.91 -11.39 -7.46
CA LEU A 739 17.59 -11.60 -8.86
C LEU A 739 17.95 -10.34 -9.67
N THR A 740 18.27 -10.53 -10.96
CA THR A 740 18.49 -9.41 -11.90
C THR A 740 17.14 -8.85 -12.36
N ASP A 741 16.30 -8.49 -11.41
CA ASP A 741 14.96 -7.95 -11.57
C ASP A 741 14.86 -6.64 -10.79
N LEU A 742 14.21 -5.64 -11.36
CA LEU A 742 13.99 -4.34 -10.70
C LEU A 742 13.13 -4.46 -9.43
N ASN A 743 12.34 -5.53 -9.30
CA ASN A 743 11.50 -5.82 -8.16
C ASN A 743 12.24 -6.49 -6.98
N ASP A 744 13.52 -6.86 -7.19
CA ASP A 744 14.35 -7.45 -6.12
C ASP A 744 15.39 -6.45 -5.61
N ILE A 745 15.53 -6.36 -4.28
CA ILE A 745 16.42 -5.42 -3.61
C ILE A 745 16.88 -6.01 -2.27
N SER A 746 18.15 -5.80 -1.90
CA SER A 746 18.70 -6.19 -0.60
C SER A 746 19.06 -4.96 0.23
N TYR A 747 18.69 -5.00 1.51
CA TYR A 747 19.05 -3.99 2.51
C TYR A 747 20.32 -4.44 3.25
N ILE A 748 21.45 -3.78 2.95
CA ILE A 748 22.72 -4.04 3.58
C ILE A 748 22.83 -3.15 4.82
N LYS A 749 22.60 -3.72 5.98
CA LYS A 749 22.63 -3.05 7.28
C LYS A 749 24.07 -2.92 7.78
N ALA A 750 24.53 -1.69 8.02
CA ALA A 750 25.73 -1.38 8.74
C ALA A 750 25.40 -1.06 10.21
N SER A 751 25.94 -1.81 11.14
CA SER A 751 25.79 -1.60 12.57
C SER A 751 27.12 -1.17 13.17
N ILE A 752 27.14 -0.03 13.86
CA ILE A 752 28.31 0.43 14.61
C ILE A 752 28.30 -0.27 15.97
N THR A 753 29.31 -1.11 16.21
CA THR A 753 29.38 -1.95 17.41
C THR A 753 30.63 -1.71 18.23
N ASP A 754 30.58 -2.07 19.51
CA ASP A 754 31.77 -2.13 20.37
C ASP A 754 32.57 -3.41 20.08
N ALA A 755 33.72 -3.56 20.77
CA ALA A 755 34.59 -4.72 20.61
C ALA A 755 33.94 -6.07 20.98
N SER A 756 32.81 -6.06 21.70
CA SER A 756 32.04 -7.25 22.07
C SER A 756 30.88 -7.53 21.07
N GLY A 757 30.73 -6.71 20.03
CA GLY A 757 29.67 -6.83 19.01
C GLY A 757 28.33 -6.22 19.41
N LYS A 758 28.25 -5.45 20.51
CA LYS A 758 27.02 -4.78 20.93
C LYS A 758 26.85 -3.47 20.20
N LEU A 759 25.60 -3.17 19.78
CA LEU A 759 25.25 -1.96 19.04
C LEU A 759 25.49 -0.69 19.88
N VAL A 760 26.23 0.29 19.34
CA VAL A 760 26.46 1.59 19.97
C VAL A 760 25.39 2.58 19.49
N THR A 761 24.25 2.58 20.13
CA THR A 761 23.08 3.39 19.72
C THR A 761 23.29 4.90 19.81
N SER A 762 24.29 5.35 20.56
CA SER A 762 24.67 6.78 20.62
C SER A 762 25.54 7.24 19.43
N SER A 763 25.96 6.31 18.55
CA SER A 763 26.82 6.67 17.42
C SER A 763 26.03 7.26 16.27
N ALA A 764 26.46 8.44 15.81
CA ALA A 764 26.01 9.11 14.58
C ALA A 764 27.14 9.23 13.55
N THR A 765 28.15 8.35 13.63
CA THR A 765 29.34 8.39 12.78
C THR A 765 28.95 8.17 11.30
N PRO A 766 29.48 8.98 10.36
CA PRO A 766 29.28 8.74 8.93
C PRO A 766 29.82 7.37 8.50
N VAL A 767 28.98 6.60 7.82
CA VAL A 767 29.32 5.30 7.22
C VAL A 767 29.44 5.49 5.73
N THR A 768 30.60 5.11 5.17
CA THR A 768 30.85 5.11 3.72
C THR A 768 30.75 3.70 3.19
N PHE A 769 29.85 3.47 2.25
CA PHE A 769 29.68 2.20 1.57
C PHE A 769 30.47 2.18 0.24
N SER A 770 30.94 1.01 -0.16
CA SER A 770 31.50 0.76 -1.49
C SER A 770 31.03 -0.60 -1.98
N ILE A 771 30.84 -0.72 -3.30
CA ILE A 771 30.31 -1.91 -3.92
C ILE A 771 31.25 -2.37 -5.06
N THR A 772 31.38 -3.67 -5.23
CA THR A 772 32.11 -4.31 -6.33
C THR A 772 31.32 -5.53 -6.81
N GLY A 773 31.46 -5.88 -8.10
CA GLY A 773 30.66 -6.91 -8.73
C GLY A 773 29.45 -6.31 -9.48
N PRO A 774 28.54 -7.15 -10.00
CA PRO A 774 27.41 -6.72 -10.82
C PRO A 774 26.23 -6.21 -9.99
N GLY A 775 26.43 -5.12 -9.26
CA GLY A 775 25.40 -4.48 -8.44
C GLY A 775 25.60 -2.98 -8.30
N THR A 776 24.55 -2.29 -7.89
CA THR A 776 24.54 -0.84 -7.65
C THR A 776 23.87 -0.50 -6.32
N ILE A 777 24.35 0.57 -5.67
CA ILE A 777 23.67 1.18 -4.51
C ILE A 777 22.63 2.15 -5.06
N VAL A 778 21.36 1.85 -4.91
CA VAL A 778 20.25 2.68 -5.39
C VAL A 778 19.85 3.75 -4.37
N GLY A 779 20.22 3.57 -3.11
CA GLY A 779 19.99 4.55 -2.06
C GLY A 779 20.69 4.19 -0.76
N VAL A 780 20.78 5.19 0.14
CA VAL A 780 21.29 5.05 1.51
C VAL A 780 20.32 5.71 2.49
N ASP A 781 20.06 5.08 3.63
CA ASP A 781 19.23 5.65 4.70
C ASP A 781 19.68 5.14 6.07
N SER A 782 19.18 5.75 7.13
CA SER A 782 19.41 5.33 8.52
C SER A 782 18.16 5.43 9.39
N GLY A 783 17.02 5.81 8.81
CA GLY A 783 15.79 6.12 9.55
C GLY A 783 15.79 7.53 10.18
N SER A 784 16.86 8.30 10.05
CA SER A 784 16.93 9.68 10.57
C SER A 784 15.95 10.60 9.86
N GLN A 785 15.23 11.43 10.60
CA GLN A 785 14.29 12.41 10.07
C GLN A 785 14.96 13.71 9.58
N MET A 786 16.29 13.75 9.50
CA MET A 786 17.05 14.92 9.08
C MET A 786 17.19 14.99 7.55
N ALA A 787 17.31 16.20 6.99
CA ALA A 787 17.54 16.47 5.58
C ALA A 787 18.94 16.02 5.13
N GLU A 788 19.08 14.71 4.95
CA GLU A 788 20.29 14.09 4.42
C GLU A 788 19.96 13.40 3.11
N THR A 789 20.83 13.59 2.09
CA THR A 789 20.59 12.98 0.78
C THR A 789 20.45 11.45 0.87
N PHE A 790 19.49 10.93 0.14
CA PHE A 790 19.33 9.48 -0.05
C PHE A 790 20.23 8.92 -1.18
N ARG A 791 20.86 9.80 -1.93
CA ARG A 791 21.74 9.43 -3.07
C ARG A 791 23.21 9.49 -2.67
N GLY A 792 24.01 8.69 -3.36
CA GLY A 792 25.42 8.52 -3.06
C GLY A 792 25.72 7.26 -2.25
N ASN A 793 26.79 7.28 -1.48
CA ASN A 793 27.28 6.12 -0.74
C ASN A 793 27.74 6.44 0.69
N VAL A 794 27.35 7.59 1.22
CA VAL A 794 27.63 8.01 2.60
C VAL A 794 26.35 8.30 3.33
N ARG A 795 26.21 7.76 4.54
CA ARG A 795 25.06 8.04 5.41
C ARG A 795 25.51 8.16 6.86
N ASN A 796 25.05 9.20 7.55
CA ASN A 796 25.23 9.28 9.00
C ASN A 796 24.42 8.18 9.70
N ALA A 797 25.04 7.45 10.61
CA ALA A 797 24.32 6.48 11.39
C ALA A 797 23.28 7.17 12.29
N PHE A 798 22.12 6.56 12.41
CA PHE A 798 21.09 6.91 13.36
C PHE A 798 20.84 5.72 14.28
N ASN A 799 20.87 5.94 15.59
CA ASN A 799 20.85 4.86 16.57
C ASN A 799 21.91 3.77 16.30
N GLY A 800 23.10 4.19 15.78
CA GLY A 800 24.22 3.29 15.46
C GLY A 800 24.02 2.47 14.17
N ILE A 801 23.02 2.79 13.34
CA ILE A 801 22.66 2.00 12.15
C ILE A 801 22.64 2.89 10.91
N ALA A 802 23.12 2.35 9.79
CA ALA A 802 22.93 2.89 8.45
C ALA A 802 22.68 1.74 7.45
N PHE A 803 22.03 2.03 6.33
CA PHE A 803 21.73 1.05 5.29
C PHE A 803 22.22 1.52 3.93
N ALA A 804 22.69 0.57 3.12
CA ALA A 804 22.75 0.69 1.67
C ALA A 804 21.74 -0.25 1.04
N LEU A 805 20.95 0.28 0.11
CA LEU A 805 19.94 -0.45 -0.66
C LEU A 805 20.61 -0.87 -1.98
N VAL A 806 20.65 -2.16 -2.27
CA VAL A 806 21.42 -2.74 -3.36
C VAL A 806 20.52 -3.52 -4.32
N GLN A 807 20.66 -3.21 -5.62
CA GLN A 807 20.06 -3.98 -6.71
C GLN A 807 21.13 -4.63 -7.57
N ALA A 808 20.81 -5.79 -8.18
CA ALA A 808 21.68 -6.48 -9.10
C ALA A 808 21.60 -5.84 -10.50
N THR A 809 22.75 -5.66 -11.16
CA THR A 809 22.87 -5.20 -12.56
C THR A 809 23.25 -6.33 -13.51
N GLY A 810 23.51 -7.52 -12.99
CA GLY A 810 23.85 -8.73 -13.70
C GLY A 810 24.12 -9.89 -12.75
N PRO A 811 24.23 -11.15 -13.25
CA PRO A 811 24.55 -12.31 -12.42
C PRO A 811 25.99 -12.25 -11.89
N GLY A 812 26.21 -12.73 -10.66
CA GLY A 812 27.53 -12.84 -10.02
C GLY A 812 27.55 -12.43 -8.57
N THR A 813 28.73 -12.44 -7.96
CA THR A 813 28.92 -12.05 -6.57
C THR A 813 29.01 -10.53 -6.44
N ILE A 814 28.14 -9.95 -5.67
CA ILE A 814 28.14 -8.54 -5.26
C ILE A 814 28.79 -8.46 -3.88
N THR A 815 29.82 -7.64 -3.73
CA THR A 815 30.51 -7.40 -2.46
C THR A 815 30.31 -5.96 -2.03
N VAL A 816 29.70 -5.75 -0.87
CA VAL A 816 29.54 -4.43 -0.23
C VAL A 816 30.48 -4.33 0.96
N LYS A 817 31.22 -3.22 1.02
CA LYS A 817 32.08 -2.88 2.17
C LYS A 817 31.59 -1.59 2.79
N ALA A 818 31.69 -1.50 4.10
CA ALA A 818 31.44 -0.26 4.83
C ALA A 818 32.63 0.11 5.70
N SER A 819 32.91 1.40 5.77
CA SER A 819 33.96 2.00 6.58
C SER A 819 33.45 3.23 7.33
N ALA A 820 34.01 3.47 8.50
CA ALA A 820 33.80 4.70 9.26
C ALA A 820 35.12 5.10 9.91
N THR A 821 35.39 6.41 10.03
CA THR A 821 36.66 6.93 10.53
C THR A 821 36.97 6.41 11.94
N GLY A 822 38.16 5.80 12.10
CA GLY A 822 38.61 5.25 13.37
C GLY A 822 38.03 3.90 13.76
N LEU A 823 37.21 3.28 12.91
CA LEU A 823 36.59 1.99 13.18
C LEU A 823 37.09 0.91 12.17
N THR A 824 37.09 -0.33 12.61
CA THR A 824 37.34 -1.47 11.70
C THR A 824 36.15 -1.63 10.76
N GLY A 825 36.40 -1.65 9.43
CA GLY A 825 35.33 -1.79 8.44
C GLY A 825 34.78 -3.21 8.33
N GLY A 826 33.55 -3.33 7.81
CA GLY A 826 32.85 -4.59 7.58
C GLY A 826 32.71 -4.92 6.08
N THR A 827 32.34 -6.17 5.80
CA THR A 827 32.06 -6.66 4.44
C THR A 827 30.84 -7.60 4.48
N ALA A 828 29.97 -7.47 3.48
CA ALA A 828 28.86 -8.40 3.21
C ALA A 828 28.89 -8.80 1.73
N THR A 829 28.39 -10.00 1.41
CA THR A 829 28.29 -10.51 0.04
C THR A 829 26.86 -10.96 -0.25
N VAL A 830 26.41 -10.71 -1.48
CA VAL A 830 25.12 -11.15 -2.01
C VAL A 830 25.38 -11.83 -3.35
N GLN A 831 24.70 -12.93 -3.62
CA GLN A 831 24.78 -13.64 -4.89
C GLN A 831 23.64 -13.21 -5.82
N ALA A 832 23.98 -12.62 -6.97
CA ALA A 832 23.00 -12.27 -7.98
C ALA A 832 22.90 -13.39 -9.02
N SER A 833 21.67 -13.70 -9.44
CA SER A 833 21.36 -14.66 -10.50
C SER A 833 20.33 -14.08 -11.47
N ALA A 834 20.34 -14.56 -12.72
CA ALA A 834 19.28 -14.24 -13.66
C ALA A 834 17.96 -14.85 -13.18
N GLY A 835 16.89 -14.11 -13.29
CA GLY A 835 15.54 -14.56 -12.90
C GLY A 835 14.62 -13.39 -12.65
N THR A 836 13.35 -13.69 -12.49
CA THR A 836 12.28 -12.75 -12.18
C THR A 836 11.86 -12.95 -10.74
N PHE A 837 11.66 -11.85 -10.03
CA PHE A 837 11.12 -11.87 -8.67
C PHE A 837 9.71 -12.43 -8.70
N ALA A 838 9.44 -13.40 -7.85
CA ALA A 838 8.10 -13.92 -7.65
C ALA A 838 7.63 -13.56 -6.24
N LEU A 839 6.42 -13.03 -6.14
CA LEU A 839 5.79 -12.79 -4.86
C LEU A 839 5.76 -14.08 -4.04
N CYS A 840 6.09 -13.96 -2.79
CA CYS A 840 6.08 -15.10 -1.88
C CYS A 840 4.69 -15.77 -1.80
N SER A 841 4.68 -17.07 -1.59
CA SER A 841 3.45 -17.84 -1.31
C SER A 841 3.59 -18.51 0.06
N GLY A 842 2.69 -18.19 1.00
CA GLY A 842 2.68 -18.77 2.34
C GLY A 842 3.41 -17.90 3.39
N THR A 843 4.25 -18.51 4.23
CA THR A 843 5.09 -17.74 5.18
C THR A 843 6.20 -17.05 4.43
N CYS A 844 6.02 -15.74 4.21
CA CYS A 844 7.04 -14.88 3.62
C CYS A 844 8.02 -14.48 4.73
N ASP A 845 9.24 -14.97 4.67
CA ASP A 845 10.32 -14.62 5.58
C ASP A 845 11.03 -13.34 5.15
#